data_a85d6956fe99640c85fc9da21899441e
#
_entry.id   a85d6956fe99640c85fc9da21899441e
#
_cell.length_a   1.000
_cell.length_b   1.000
_cell.length_c   1.000
_cell.angle_alpha   90.00
_cell.angle_beta   90.00
_cell.angle_gamma   90.00
#
_symmetry.space_group_name_H-M   'P 1'
#
loop_
_entity.id
_entity.type
_entity.pdbx_description
1 polymer ?
#
loop_
_entity_poly.entity_id
_entity_poly.type
_entity_poly.pdbx_seq_one_letter_code
_entity_poly.pdbx_strand_id
1 'polypeptide(L)'
;METRIAAGLPTLASIRKDLAQVPLARRIATLLFILVSVLLARYSWETPIKVERSGQTSNWTIPVTTDAERALYDFRARVAGLARPVAQDDRVVVVAYTPDTQMATGKRSPLDRTILAKTLTALDGMGARSIGIDMLFDQSQPDDDVLISALHKMKTKVYLGYATNAFNPDQMEVWQQEFLDAFIERIDNPNVHRASVHLESDDDGVIRSWPDQPRSLPALMPVALSDRPAARNYRGSIDFQYPHNSLGNDTRDVFKILPIDTFGFPEAAALVTPQIKGRYVLIGGELPDADQFETPATRITGDTTAGIRVLAAILTQTLDKRFKGKVGNTALWLLAIFVVLAGAFTSMVDVRPGMLSVLIAGQLIFFGAAPFLFEWRGIDTQGLPAFGWVAGWLLAYMATEATVKAMGSDQRKFAQSALGKYLPPDIAAMIIKDPTKLSLTGERLPIFTLFTDIQGFTSLSHVMEAEKTASILNAYLDGMSDIVLANGGTIDKFVGDAVVAFWGAPIARDDDGDRAIAAVLQMLEFTQGFGASDADRAMLGRTRIGLHHGEAIVGNFGGEGRISYTALGDAMNTAARLEGANKYLKSTALVSDEARARSSVQDIFRPMGRITLSGRSTPVVVWEPAGWTDPAQRSELTRLWRQFEAGDKEALHALEAIAAMHDNDVALSVFANRLRQTGPGGSYLLGEK
;
A
#
# COMPACT_ATOMS: atom_id res chain seq x y z
N MET A 1 9.84 17.44 -25.59
CA MET A 1 10.46 16.66 -24.49
C MET A 1 10.68 17.49 -23.23
N GLU A 2 10.19 18.73 -23.16
CA GLU A 2 10.47 19.71 -22.07
C GLU A 2 9.27 20.17 -21.25
N THR A 3 8.10 19.55 -21.38
CA THR A 3 6.85 20.00 -20.71
C THR A 3 6.32 19.07 -19.61
N ARG A 4 7.15 18.19 -19.02
CA ARG A 4 6.75 17.30 -17.90
C ARG A 4 7.56 17.47 -16.61
N ILE A 5 8.13 18.64 -16.36
CA ILE A 5 8.90 18.91 -15.11
C ILE A 5 8.06 19.66 -14.05
N ALA A 6 6.81 19.99 -14.32
CA ALA A 6 5.95 20.69 -13.39
C ALA A 6 4.69 19.89 -13.00
N ALA A 7 4.84 18.63 -12.62
CA ALA A 7 3.84 18.00 -11.76
C ALA A 7 4.09 18.53 -10.33
N GLY A 8 3.45 19.64 -9.99
CA GLY A 8 3.54 20.26 -8.68
C GLY A 8 3.04 19.30 -7.58
N LEU A 9 3.54 19.51 -6.37
CA LEU A 9 3.01 18.84 -5.17
C LEU A 9 1.48 18.97 -5.16
N PRO A 10 0.74 17.88 -4.84
CA PRO A 10 -0.72 17.91 -4.83
C PRO A 10 -1.21 18.99 -3.86
N THR A 11 -2.07 19.87 -4.33
CA THR A 11 -2.67 20.90 -3.47
C THR A 11 -3.76 20.29 -2.60
N LEU A 12 -4.02 20.86 -1.43
CA LEU A 12 -5.12 20.42 -0.55
C LEU A 12 -6.48 20.40 -1.28
N ALA A 13 -6.67 21.32 -2.24
CA ALA A 13 -7.88 21.38 -3.06
C ALA A 13 -7.98 20.20 -4.04
N SER A 14 -6.87 19.79 -4.68
CA SER A 14 -6.84 18.61 -5.56
C SER A 14 -7.07 17.33 -4.76
N ILE A 15 -6.39 17.16 -3.63
CA ILE A 15 -6.59 16.00 -2.72
C ILE A 15 -8.05 15.90 -2.27
N ARG A 16 -8.67 17.01 -1.89
CA ARG A 16 -10.08 17.04 -1.48
C ARG A 16 -11.03 16.64 -2.62
N LYS A 17 -10.78 17.13 -3.84
CA LYS A 17 -11.56 16.79 -5.03
C LYS A 17 -11.43 15.30 -5.38
N ASP A 18 -10.23 14.78 -5.33
CA ASP A 18 -9.94 13.37 -5.62
C ASP A 18 -10.57 12.44 -4.57
N LEU A 19 -10.43 12.77 -3.28
CA LEU A 19 -11.08 12.04 -2.20
C LEU A 19 -12.61 12.07 -2.31
N ALA A 20 -13.20 13.14 -2.85
CA ALA A 20 -14.66 13.22 -3.04
C ALA A 20 -15.19 12.20 -4.06
N GLN A 21 -14.36 11.69 -4.95
CA GLN A 21 -14.72 10.70 -5.97
C GLN A 21 -14.60 9.25 -5.47
N VAL A 22 -13.89 9.01 -4.34
CA VAL A 22 -13.74 7.67 -3.76
C VAL A 22 -15.05 7.20 -3.12
N PRO A 23 -15.51 5.96 -3.33
CA PRO A 23 -16.67 5.40 -2.63
C PRO A 23 -16.54 5.52 -1.11
N LEU A 24 -17.63 5.84 -0.42
CA LEU A 24 -17.65 6.10 1.04
C LEU A 24 -17.00 4.96 1.85
N ALA A 25 -17.32 3.72 1.50
CA ALA A 25 -16.78 2.55 2.19
C ALA A 25 -15.23 2.49 2.12
N ARG A 26 -14.64 2.82 0.97
CA ARG A 26 -13.17 2.88 0.82
C ARG A 26 -12.55 4.03 1.61
N ARG A 27 -13.20 5.21 1.64
CA ARG A 27 -12.74 6.34 2.48
C ARG A 27 -12.69 5.94 3.95
N ILE A 28 -13.74 5.29 4.44
CA ILE A 28 -13.81 4.82 5.81
C ILE A 28 -12.71 3.79 6.07
N ALA A 29 -12.50 2.82 5.18
CA ALA A 29 -11.43 1.83 5.32
C ALA A 29 -10.05 2.49 5.38
N THR A 30 -9.75 3.42 4.46
CA THR A 30 -8.46 4.14 4.45
C THR A 30 -8.24 4.94 5.73
N LEU A 31 -9.28 5.65 6.21
CA LEU A 31 -9.21 6.39 7.47
C LEU A 31 -8.98 5.48 8.67
N LEU A 32 -9.62 4.31 8.70
CA LEU A 32 -9.38 3.29 9.73
C LEU A 32 -7.94 2.77 9.69
N PHE A 33 -7.40 2.48 8.52
CA PHE A 33 -6.00 2.07 8.38
C PHE A 33 -5.02 3.17 8.81
N ILE A 34 -5.28 4.43 8.46
CA ILE A 34 -4.48 5.56 8.92
C ILE A 34 -4.55 5.69 10.44
N LEU A 35 -5.74 5.56 11.05
CA LEU A 35 -5.89 5.56 12.50
C LEU A 35 -5.10 4.42 13.15
N VAL A 36 -5.21 3.21 12.65
CA VAL A 36 -4.43 2.05 13.12
C VAL A 36 -2.94 2.31 12.98
N SER A 37 -2.49 2.92 11.86
CA SER A 37 -1.10 3.30 11.64
C SER A 37 -0.60 4.29 12.68
N VAL A 38 -1.40 5.30 13.03
CA VAL A 38 -1.06 6.28 14.07
C VAL A 38 -1.00 5.63 15.44
N LEU A 39 -1.95 4.76 15.77
CA LEU A 39 -1.94 4.03 17.04
C LEU A 39 -0.74 3.09 17.14
N LEU A 40 -0.38 2.39 16.06
CA LEU A 40 0.81 1.56 16.01
C LEU A 40 2.09 2.39 16.16
N ALA A 41 2.20 3.50 15.44
CA ALA A 41 3.34 4.43 15.54
C ALA A 41 3.47 5.08 16.91
N ARG A 42 2.40 5.08 17.73
CA ARG A 42 2.42 5.65 19.08
C ARG A 42 2.58 4.60 20.17
N TYR A 43 1.99 3.43 20.02
CA TYR A 43 1.80 2.45 21.08
C TYR A 43 2.46 1.08 20.84
N SER A 44 3.38 0.97 19.88
CA SER A 44 4.09 -0.29 19.60
C SER A 44 4.96 -0.78 20.77
N TRP A 45 5.43 0.13 21.63
CA TRP A 45 6.18 -0.22 22.83
C TRP A 45 5.24 -0.70 23.95
N GLU A 46 4.30 0.15 24.35
CA GLU A 46 3.32 -0.12 25.40
C GLU A 46 2.05 0.70 25.19
N THR A 47 0.90 0.15 25.57
CA THR A 47 -0.39 0.85 25.47
C THR A 47 -0.68 1.61 26.78
N PRO A 48 -1.61 2.58 26.76
CA PRO A 48 -2.07 3.24 27.99
C PRO A 48 -3.03 2.38 28.82
N ILE A 49 -3.36 1.18 28.36
CA ILE A 49 -4.32 0.29 29.01
C ILE A 49 -3.61 -0.42 30.16
N LYS A 50 -4.07 -0.19 31.36
CA LYS A 50 -3.53 -0.84 32.55
C LYS A 50 -4.21 -2.20 32.76
N VAL A 51 -3.38 -3.20 33.01
CA VAL A 51 -3.82 -4.57 33.32
C VAL A 51 -3.21 -4.96 34.66
N GLU A 52 -4.01 -5.51 35.54
CA GLU A 52 -3.57 -6.07 36.80
C GLU A 52 -3.20 -7.53 36.63
N ARG A 53 -1.95 -7.86 36.89
CA ARG A 53 -1.45 -9.25 36.90
C ARG A 53 -0.73 -9.50 38.22
N SER A 54 -1.12 -10.55 38.93
CA SER A 54 -0.48 -10.99 40.18
C SER A 54 -0.32 -9.86 41.20
N GLY A 55 -1.30 -8.95 41.32
CA GLY A 55 -1.26 -7.83 42.26
C GLY A 55 -0.43 -6.63 41.84
N GLN A 56 0.22 -6.68 40.66
CA GLN A 56 0.93 -5.54 40.06
C GLN A 56 0.17 -4.97 38.88
N THR A 57 0.12 -3.65 38.79
CA THR A 57 -0.50 -2.95 37.67
C THR A 57 0.54 -2.64 36.60
N SER A 58 0.47 -3.29 35.45
CA SER A 58 1.33 -3.02 34.29
C SER A 58 0.54 -2.49 33.12
N ASN A 59 1.23 -1.85 32.15
CA ASN A 59 0.61 -1.45 30.90
C ASN A 59 0.44 -2.69 30.00
N TRP A 60 -0.71 -2.77 29.32
CA TRP A 60 -0.93 -3.85 28.34
C TRP A 60 0.00 -3.65 27.13
N THR A 61 0.65 -4.74 26.71
CA THR A 61 1.59 -4.74 25.60
C THR A 61 1.09 -5.66 24.47
N ILE A 62 1.48 -5.37 23.25
CA ILE A 62 1.31 -6.26 22.11
C ILE A 62 2.65 -7.01 21.95
N PRO A 63 2.75 -8.30 22.29
CA PRO A 63 4.04 -8.98 22.42
C PRO A 63 4.96 -8.78 21.22
N VAL A 64 4.46 -9.01 20.00
CA VAL A 64 5.25 -8.93 18.76
C VAL A 64 5.88 -7.54 18.56
N THR A 65 5.14 -6.47 18.80
CA THR A 65 5.65 -5.11 18.60
C THR A 65 6.56 -4.68 19.74
N THR A 66 6.19 -5.05 20.96
CA THR A 66 6.98 -4.74 22.18
C THR A 66 8.34 -5.43 22.16
N ASP A 67 8.39 -6.70 21.76
CA ASP A 67 9.65 -7.45 21.65
C ASP A 67 10.56 -6.84 20.57
N ALA A 68 9.99 -6.45 19.42
CA ALA A 68 10.74 -5.76 18.37
C ALA A 68 11.28 -4.40 18.85
N GLU A 69 10.49 -3.62 19.59
CA GLU A 69 10.92 -2.34 20.14
C GLU A 69 12.04 -2.50 21.19
N ARG A 70 11.89 -3.49 22.08
CA ARG A 70 12.92 -3.80 23.11
C ARG A 70 14.22 -4.23 22.45
N ALA A 71 14.18 -5.12 21.44
CA ALA A 71 15.35 -5.55 20.72
C ALA A 71 16.06 -4.38 19.99
N LEU A 72 15.27 -3.47 19.36
CA LEU A 72 15.84 -2.27 18.74
C LEU A 72 16.41 -1.29 19.75
N TYR A 73 15.82 -1.18 20.92
CA TYR A 73 16.37 -0.37 22.01
C TYR A 73 17.71 -0.94 22.50
N ASP A 74 17.76 -2.23 22.82
CA ASP A 74 18.98 -2.89 23.30
C ASP A 74 20.11 -2.73 22.30
N PHE A 75 19.81 -2.91 21.01
CA PHE A 75 20.78 -2.69 19.93
C PHE A 75 21.29 -1.23 19.90
N ARG A 76 20.38 -0.24 19.99
CA ARG A 76 20.75 1.18 20.00
C ARG A 76 21.60 1.54 21.23
N ALA A 77 21.16 1.12 22.41
CA ALA A 77 21.87 1.37 23.65
C ALA A 77 23.29 0.79 23.61
N ARG A 78 23.44 -0.44 23.09
CA ARG A 78 24.74 -1.06 22.90
C ARG A 78 25.60 -0.31 21.89
N VAL A 79 25.09 0.02 20.72
CA VAL A 79 25.83 0.78 19.70
C VAL A 79 26.28 2.14 20.23
N ALA A 80 25.40 2.85 20.93
CA ALA A 80 25.74 4.13 21.53
C ALA A 80 26.80 4.00 22.63
N GLY A 81 26.73 2.96 23.44
CA GLY A 81 27.71 2.67 24.49
C GLY A 81 29.09 2.29 23.93
N LEU A 82 29.13 1.39 22.94
CA LEU A 82 30.37 1.02 22.27
C LEU A 82 31.04 2.19 21.54
N ALA A 83 30.24 3.14 21.03
CA ALA A 83 30.78 4.36 20.41
C ALA A 83 31.38 5.34 21.41
N ARG A 84 31.19 5.11 22.73
CA ARG A 84 31.69 5.96 23.82
C ARG A 84 32.34 5.13 24.92
N PRO A 85 33.40 4.38 24.59
CA PRO A 85 34.07 3.55 25.57
C PRO A 85 34.66 4.41 26.69
N VAL A 86 34.65 3.88 27.91
CA VAL A 86 35.17 4.57 29.11
C VAL A 86 36.40 3.89 29.63
N ALA A 87 37.27 4.65 30.25
CA ALA A 87 38.35 4.11 31.07
C ALA A 87 37.79 3.47 32.35
N GLN A 88 38.57 2.60 32.98
CA GLN A 88 38.20 2.03 34.27
C GLN A 88 37.89 3.16 35.29
N ASP A 89 36.73 3.06 35.97
CA ASP A 89 36.31 4.06 36.94
C ASP A 89 37.16 3.96 38.22
N ASP A 90 37.84 5.04 38.55
CA ASP A 90 38.71 5.13 39.72
C ASP A 90 37.97 5.42 41.03
N ARG A 91 36.67 5.74 40.99
CA ARG A 91 35.87 6.15 42.16
C ARG A 91 35.12 4.99 42.80
N VAL A 92 34.82 3.95 42.04
CA VAL A 92 33.98 2.80 42.44
C VAL A 92 34.82 1.55 42.42
N VAL A 93 34.82 0.79 43.51
CA VAL A 93 35.46 -0.52 43.64
C VAL A 93 34.42 -1.56 44.02
N VAL A 94 34.37 -2.65 43.31
CA VAL A 94 33.55 -3.81 43.63
C VAL A 94 34.41 -4.83 44.42
N VAL A 95 33.93 -5.19 45.60
CA VAL A 95 34.53 -6.27 46.39
C VAL A 95 33.63 -7.50 46.25
N ALA A 96 34.07 -8.46 45.48
CA ALA A 96 33.26 -9.56 45.00
C ALA A 96 33.46 -10.84 45.84
N TYR A 97 32.37 -11.50 46.19
CA TYR A 97 32.35 -12.89 46.59
C TYR A 97 32.31 -13.75 45.36
N THR A 98 33.47 -14.39 45.06
CA THR A 98 33.71 -15.12 43.83
C THR A 98 33.56 -16.64 43.99
N PRO A 99 33.49 -17.44 42.89
CA PRO A 99 33.54 -18.90 42.97
C PRO A 99 34.78 -19.42 43.74
N ASP A 100 35.93 -18.76 43.63
CA ASP A 100 37.14 -19.13 44.34
C ASP A 100 36.96 -18.92 45.88
N THR A 101 36.32 -17.82 46.29
CA THR A 101 35.95 -17.58 47.67
C THR A 101 34.99 -18.65 48.19
N GLN A 102 34.00 -19.05 47.36
CA GLN A 102 33.06 -20.10 47.68
C GLN A 102 33.78 -21.45 47.93
N MET A 103 34.75 -21.79 47.05
CA MET A 103 35.54 -23.00 47.23
C MET A 103 36.39 -22.94 48.50
N ALA A 104 37.02 -21.81 48.77
CA ALA A 104 37.90 -21.64 49.93
C ALA A 104 37.13 -21.68 51.28
N THR A 105 35.92 -21.17 51.30
CA THR A 105 35.09 -21.13 52.55
C THR A 105 34.20 -22.37 52.71
N GLY A 106 33.97 -23.11 51.65
CA GLY A 106 32.98 -24.22 51.62
C GLY A 106 31.51 -23.77 51.78
N LYS A 107 31.26 -22.46 51.72
CA LYS A 107 29.90 -21.86 51.88
C LYS A 107 29.46 -21.22 50.56
N ARG A 108 28.33 -21.61 50.10
CA ARG A 108 27.73 -21.05 48.86
C ARG A 108 26.79 -19.87 49.12
N SER A 109 25.87 -20.02 50.06
CA SER A 109 24.93 -19.03 50.49
C SER A 109 24.35 -19.51 51.84
N PRO A 110 24.14 -18.61 52.78
CA PRO A 110 24.46 -17.20 52.85
C PRO A 110 25.97 -16.95 53.05
N LEU A 111 26.46 -15.76 52.68
CA LEU A 111 27.88 -15.36 52.77
C LEU A 111 28.42 -15.52 54.18
N ASP A 112 29.71 -15.91 54.25
CA ASP A 112 30.45 -16.04 55.52
C ASP A 112 30.55 -14.71 56.26
N ARG A 113 29.89 -14.62 57.44
CA ARG A 113 29.85 -13.43 58.31
C ARG A 113 31.22 -13.00 58.80
N THR A 114 32.11 -13.97 59.03
CA THR A 114 33.47 -13.71 59.56
C THR A 114 34.35 -13.03 58.49
N ILE A 115 34.30 -13.51 57.26
CA ILE A 115 35.02 -12.89 56.13
C ILE A 115 34.48 -11.46 55.90
N LEU A 116 33.17 -11.25 55.90
CA LEU A 116 32.60 -9.96 55.73
C LEU A 116 32.99 -8.98 56.87
N ALA A 117 33.00 -9.44 58.15
CA ALA A 117 33.40 -8.64 59.29
C ALA A 117 34.87 -8.22 59.20
N LYS A 118 35.79 -9.13 58.79
CA LYS A 118 37.19 -8.79 58.55
C LYS A 118 37.34 -7.79 57.41
N THR A 119 36.64 -7.99 56.33
CA THR A 119 36.62 -7.08 55.15
C THR A 119 36.18 -5.68 55.55
N LEU A 120 35.07 -5.56 56.27
CA LEU A 120 34.57 -4.27 56.74
C LEU A 120 35.58 -3.56 57.65
N THR A 121 36.17 -4.27 58.60
CA THR A 121 37.20 -3.71 59.48
C THR A 121 38.43 -3.22 58.71
N ALA A 122 38.87 -3.97 57.69
CA ALA A 122 39.98 -3.58 56.82
C ALA A 122 39.63 -2.33 55.97
N LEU A 123 38.44 -2.29 55.36
CA LEU A 123 37.95 -1.18 54.53
C LEU A 123 37.82 0.12 55.35
N ASP A 124 37.32 0.04 56.58
CA ASP A 124 37.26 1.16 57.50
C ASP A 124 38.65 1.73 57.83
N GLY A 125 39.61 0.82 58.12
CA GLY A 125 41.01 1.21 58.37
C GLY A 125 41.72 1.81 57.14
N MET A 126 41.35 1.40 55.92
CA MET A 126 41.86 1.94 54.67
C MET A 126 41.25 3.30 54.30
N GLY A 127 40.21 3.72 54.97
CA GLY A 127 39.55 4.99 54.72
C GLY A 127 38.69 4.98 53.46
N ALA A 128 37.91 3.96 53.23
CA ALA A 128 36.85 3.94 52.22
C ALA A 128 35.89 5.15 52.42
N ARG A 129 35.34 5.72 51.36
CA ARG A 129 34.45 6.87 51.44
C ARG A 129 33.06 6.49 52.00
N SER A 130 32.50 5.45 51.47
CA SER A 130 31.30 4.75 51.95
C SER A 130 31.26 3.32 51.40
N ILE A 131 30.55 2.46 52.08
CA ILE A 131 30.49 1.03 51.76
C ILE A 131 29.02 0.64 51.60
N GLY A 132 28.68 -0.01 50.48
CA GLY A 132 27.38 -0.64 50.22
C GLY A 132 27.53 -2.16 50.25
N ILE A 133 26.60 -2.82 50.90
CA ILE A 133 26.57 -4.29 51.01
C ILE A 133 25.29 -4.81 50.31
N ASP A 134 25.47 -5.35 49.14
CA ASP A 134 24.41 -5.93 48.31
C ASP A 134 24.10 -7.37 48.73
N MET A 135 23.58 -7.48 49.92
CA MET A 135 23.14 -8.74 50.53
C MET A 135 22.03 -8.47 51.53
N LEU A 136 21.13 -9.43 51.64
CA LEU A 136 20.06 -9.42 52.66
C LEU A 136 20.49 -10.27 53.85
N PHE A 137 20.37 -9.72 55.06
CA PHE A 137 20.60 -10.44 56.29
C PHE A 137 19.25 -10.90 56.86
N ASP A 138 18.61 -11.80 56.15
CA ASP A 138 17.21 -12.19 56.31
C ASP A 138 17.01 -13.49 57.11
N GLN A 139 18.11 -14.09 57.56
CA GLN A 139 18.09 -15.32 58.38
C GLN A 139 19.30 -15.41 59.31
N SER A 140 19.12 -16.06 60.46
CA SER A 140 20.17 -16.22 61.44
C SER A 140 21.32 -17.10 60.95
N GLN A 141 22.54 -16.66 61.25
CA GLN A 141 23.77 -17.36 60.92
C GLN A 141 24.67 -17.46 62.17
N PRO A 142 25.55 -18.51 62.26
CA PRO A 142 26.37 -18.74 63.42
C PRO A 142 27.27 -17.53 63.87
N ASP A 143 27.75 -16.74 62.89
CA ASP A 143 28.70 -15.67 63.14
C ASP A 143 28.07 -14.27 63.03
N ASP A 144 26.74 -14.17 63.18
CA ASP A 144 26.01 -12.86 63.16
C ASP A 144 26.57 -11.87 64.20
N ASP A 145 26.88 -12.35 65.41
CA ASP A 145 27.39 -11.47 66.48
C ASP A 145 28.78 -10.92 66.17
N VAL A 146 29.61 -11.63 65.41
CA VAL A 146 30.91 -11.17 64.94
C VAL A 146 30.70 -10.02 63.92
N LEU A 147 29.77 -10.19 63.00
CA LEU A 147 29.44 -9.17 62.01
C LEU A 147 28.80 -7.93 62.64
N ILE A 148 27.87 -8.11 63.56
CA ILE A 148 27.22 -7.02 64.31
C ILE A 148 28.28 -6.23 65.10
N SER A 149 29.21 -6.91 65.77
CA SER A 149 30.31 -6.25 66.51
C SER A 149 31.25 -5.45 65.59
N ALA A 150 31.51 -5.94 64.39
CA ALA A 150 32.28 -5.20 63.39
C ALA A 150 31.56 -3.96 62.88
N LEU A 151 30.27 -4.11 62.52
CA LEU A 151 29.40 -2.99 62.08
C LEU A 151 29.20 -1.95 63.17
N HIS A 152 29.06 -2.33 64.44
CA HIS A 152 28.94 -1.43 65.53
C HIS A 152 30.14 -0.47 65.69
N LYS A 153 31.33 -0.93 65.30
CA LYS A 153 32.58 -0.15 65.43
C LYS A 153 32.91 0.69 64.20
N MET A 154 32.15 0.58 63.11
CA MET A 154 32.44 1.30 61.86
C MET A 154 32.38 2.81 62.01
N LYS A 155 33.39 3.48 61.49
CA LYS A 155 33.46 4.95 61.36
C LYS A 155 33.04 5.40 59.97
N THR A 156 33.30 4.58 58.98
CA THR A 156 32.83 4.75 57.57
C THR A 156 31.34 4.51 57.49
N LYS A 157 30.63 5.32 56.70
CA LYS A 157 29.21 5.06 56.41
C LYS A 157 29.02 3.75 55.68
N VAL A 158 28.17 2.88 56.21
CA VAL A 158 27.82 1.59 55.66
C VAL A 158 26.33 1.54 55.31
N TYR A 159 26.00 1.07 54.15
CA TYR A 159 24.63 0.89 53.68
C TYR A 159 24.37 -0.62 53.51
N LEU A 160 23.43 -1.14 54.30
CA LEU A 160 23.03 -2.56 54.25
C LEU A 160 21.88 -2.75 53.30
N GLY A 161 21.94 -3.82 52.50
CA GLY A 161 20.87 -4.26 51.62
C GLY A 161 19.56 -4.43 52.38
N TYR A 162 18.49 -3.85 51.87
CA TYR A 162 17.18 -3.86 52.48
C TYR A 162 16.09 -4.12 51.44
N ALA A 163 15.19 -5.03 51.75
CA ALA A 163 13.99 -5.33 50.98
C ALA A 163 12.78 -5.49 51.92
N THR A 164 11.58 -5.44 51.38
CA THR A 164 10.36 -5.64 52.18
C THR A 164 9.43 -6.65 51.49
N ASN A 165 8.70 -7.43 52.28
CA ASN A 165 7.68 -8.35 51.76
C ASN A 165 6.63 -7.61 50.89
N ALA A 166 6.24 -6.40 51.27
CA ALA A 166 5.24 -5.62 50.55
C ALA A 166 5.62 -5.31 49.10
N PHE A 167 6.92 -5.26 48.75
CA PHE A 167 7.41 -5.00 47.37
C PHE A 167 8.02 -6.21 46.70
N ASN A 168 8.40 -7.22 47.48
CA ASN A 168 9.02 -8.44 46.96
C ASN A 168 8.34 -9.68 47.59
N PRO A 169 7.02 -9.86 47.46
CA PRO A 169 6.29 -10.92 48.15
C PRO A 169 6.74 -12.33 47.75
N ASP A 170 7.25 -12.48 46.50
CA ASP A 170 7.73 -13.76 45.95
C ASP A 170 9.17 -14.11 46.41
N GLN A 171 9.90 -13.13 46.97
CA GLN A 171 11.32 -13.27 47.32
C GLN A 171 11.62 -13.07 48.79
N MET A 172 10.70 -12.46 49.58
CA MET A 172 10.88 -12.14 50.98
C MET A 172 9.60 -12.42 51.76
N GLU A 173 9.68 -13.35 52.67
CA GLU A 173 8.61 -13.65 53.63
C GLU A 173 8.57 -12.56 54.75
N VAL A 174 7.44 -12.44 55.42
CA VAL A 174 7.24 -11.46 56.50
C VAL A 174 8.26 -11.70 57.64
N TRP A 175 8.47 -12.95 58.04
CA TRP A 175 9.44 -13.31 59.11
C TRP A 175 10.91 -12.96 58.73
N GLN A 176 11.25 -13.05 57.46
CA GLN A 176 12.59 -12.65 56.98
C GLN A 176 12.78 -11.12 57.08
N GLN A 177 11.76 -10.35 56.75
CA GLN A 177 11.79 -8.91 56.95
C GLN A 177 11.89 -8.54 58.42
N GLU A 178 11.10 -9.19 59.29
CA GLU A 178 11.17 -8.99 60.76
C GLU A 178 12.57 -9.31 61.30
N PHE A 179 13.16 -10.38 60.85
CA PHE A 179 14.53 -10.75 61.22
C PHE A 179 15.53 -9.69 60.77
N LEU A 180 15.46 -9.24 59.49
CA LEU A 180 16.31 -8.22 58.91
C LEU A 180 16.20 -6.89 59.72
N ASP A 181 15.00 -6.51 60.06
CA ASP A 181 14.77 -5.31 60.90
C ASP A 181 15.42 -5.44 62.27
N ALA A 182 15.22 -6.57 62.93
CA ALA A 182 15.84 -6.85 64.24
C ALA A 182 17.37 -6.95 64.19
N PHE A 183 17.91 -7.54 63.09
CA PHE A 183 19.36 -7.61 62.85
C PHE A 183 19.96 -6.22 62.75
N ILE A 184 19.36 -5.31 61.99
CA ILE A 184 19.85 -3.94 61.79
C ILE A 184 19.74 -3.12 63.09
N GLU A 185 18.66 -3.30 63.85
CA GLU A 185 18.48 -2.63 65.14
C GLU A 185 19.57 -3.01 66.17
N ARG A 186 20.03 -4.26 66.20
CA ARG A 186 21.09 -4.75 67.07
C ARG A 186 22.46 -4.10 66.79
N ILE A 187 22.67 -3.51 65.60
CA ILE A 187 23.98 -2.91 65.26
C ILE A 187 24.25 -1.65 66.03
N ASP A 188 23.21 -0.86 66.32
CA ASP A 188 23.28 0.37 67.13
C ASP A 188 24.47 1.30 66.78
N ASN A 189 24.58 1.65 65.50
CA ASN A 189 25.61 2.53 64.97
C ASN A 189 25.00 3.58 64.02
N PRO A 190 25.13 4.87 64.25
CA PRO A 190 24.57 5.95 63.42
C PRO A 190 25.20 6.03 62.00
N ASN A 191 26.31 5.37 61.76
CA ASN A 191 26.92 5.27 60.42
C ASN A 191 26.40 4.10 59.61
N VAL A 192 25.57 3.24 60.18
CA VAL A 192 24.99 2.08 59.46
C VAL A 192 23.55 2.40 59.10
N HIS A 193 23.27 2.33 57.79
CA HIS A 193 21.98 2.73 57.22
C HIS A 193 21.38 1.61 56.41
N ARG A 194 20.05 1.63 56.22
CA ARG A 194 19.33 0.79 55.29
C ARG A 194 19.38 1.36 53.88
N ALA A 195 19.57 0.54 52.86
CA ALA A 195 19.50 0.95 51.47
C ALA A 195 18.84 -0.13 50.61
N SER A 196 17.96 0.24 49.72
CA SER A 196 17.29 -0.72 48.84
C SER A 196 18.30 -1.29 47.82
N VAL A 197 18.23 -2.60 47.59
CA VAL A 197 18.97 -3.33 46.55
C VAL A 197 18.06 -3.83 45.45
N HIS A 198 16.79 -3.37 45.48
CA HIS A 198 15.78 -3.84 44.49
C HIS A 198 16.15 -3.40 43.09
N LEU A 199 16.34 -4.38 42.20
CA LEU A 199 16.49 -4.23 40.79
C LEU A 199 15.22 -4.79 40.14
N GLU A 200 14.72 -4.11 39.10
CA GLU A 200 13.51 -4.50 38.39
C GLU A 200 13.86 -4.86 36.96
N SER A 201 13.51 -6.06 36.54
CA SER A 201 13.63 -6.49 35.14
C SER A 201 12.30 -6.30 34.42
N ASP A 202 12.36 -6.01 33.13
CA ASP A 202 11.19 -6.04 32.25
C ASP A 202 10.64 -7.48 32.14
N ASP A 203 9.44 -7.65 31.60
CA ASP A 203 8.79 -8.97 31.38
C ASP A 203 9.64 -9.98 30.63
N ASP A 204 10.66 -9.54 29.89
CA ASP A 204 11.59 -10.37 29.15
C ASP A 204 12.89 -10.71 29.92
N GLY A 205 12.94 -10.39 31.23
CA GLY A 205 14.06 -10.66 32.12
C GLY A 205 15.25 -9.68 32.03
N VAL A 206 15.15 -8.65 31.18
CA VAL A 206 16.24 -7.69 30.94
C VAL A 206 16.08 -6.44 31.83
N ILE A 207 17.14 -6.06 32.53
CA ILE A 207 17.17 -4.80 33.30
C ILE A 207 17.55 -3.65 32.35
N ARG A 208 16.58 -2.76 32.09
CA ARG A 208 16.76 -1.55 31.28
C ARG A 208 16.52 -0.26 32.04
N SER A 209 15.57 -0.33 32.96
CA SER A 209 14.99 0.82 33.63
C SER A 209 15.63 1.04 34.99
N TRP A 210 15.71 2.30 35.37
CA TRP A 210 15.94 2.68 36.77
C TRP A 210 14.78 2.16 37.59
N PRO A 211 15.03 1.37 38.67
CA PRO A 211 13.97 0.75 39.44
C PRO A 211 13.07 1.79 40.11
N ASP A 212 11.77 1.52 40.13
CA ASP A 212 10.83 2.38 40.83
C ASP A 212 11.00 2.23 42.38
N GLN A 213 11.31 3.31 43.03
CA GLN A 213 11.55 3.33 44.45
C GLN A 213 10.45 4.15 45.16
N PRO A 214 9.42 3.49 45.68
CA PRO A 214 8.39 4.15 46.45
C PRO A 214 9.01 4.83 47.72
N ARG A 215 8.36 5.89 48.19
CA ARG A 215 8.87 6.67 49.34
C ARG A 215 8.94 5.87 50.63
N SER A 216 8.19 4.78 50.74
CA SER A 216 8.19 3.86 51.89
C SER A 216 9.45 2.99 51.98
N LEU A 217 10.16 2.78 50.86
CA LEU A 217 11.45 2.10 50.85
C LEU A 217 12.60 3.09 51.10
N PRO A 218 13.73 2.61 51.68
CA PRO A 218 14.99 3.36 51.67
C PRO A 218 15.40 3.76 50.28
N ALA A 219 16.29 4.73 50.12
CA ALA A 219 16.85 5.06 48.84
C ALA A 219 17.59 3.86 48.24
N LEU A 220 17.59 3.72 46.89
CA LEU A 220 18.41 2.73 46.23
C LEU A 220 19.89 2.87 46.65
N MET A 221 20.59 1.78 46.89
CA MET A 221 21.93 1.76 47.44
C MET A 221 22.90 2.72 46.72
N PRO A 222 23.00 2.75 45.36
CA PRO A 222 23.83 3.73 44.66
C PRO A 222 23.48 5.19 44.95
N VAL A 223 22.18 5.47 45.10
CA VAL A 223 21.70 6.84 45.44
C VAL A 223 22.08 7.20 46.84
N ALA A 224 21.94 6.29 47.82
CA ALA A 224 22.31 6.46 49.22
C ALA A 224 23.85 6.65 49.36
N LEU A 225 24.64 5.82 48.72
CA LEU A 225 26.09 5.91 48.68
C LEU A 225 26.60 7.25 48.15
N SER A 226 25.96 7.75 47.09
CA SER A 226 26.40 8.99 46.40
C SER A 226 26.07 10.27 47.14
N ASP A 227 25.24 10.22 48.16
CA ASP A 227 24.69 11.38 48.87
C ASP A 227 23.94 12.36 47.95
N ARG A 228 23.25 11.81 46.90
CA ARG A 228 22.53 12.59 45.90
C ARG A 228 21.03 12.28 45.86
N PRO A 229 20.25 12.87 46.77
CA PRO A 229 18.82 12.53 46.90
C PRO A 229 17.99 12.86 45.66
N ALA A 230 18.43 13.77 44.80
CA ALA A 230 17.75 14.13 43.56
C ALA A 230 17.66 12.95 42.59
N ALA A 231 18.61 12.03 42.62
CA ALA A 231 18.60 10.82 41.79
C ALA A 231 17.45 9.85 42.12
N ARG A 232 16.86 9.97 43.32
CA ARG A 232 15.71 9.13 43.73
C ARG A 232 14.48 9.29 42.84
N ASN A 233 14.34 10.44 42.21
CA ASN A 233 13.18 10.76 41.36
C ASN A 233 13.45 10.44 39.88
N TYR A 234 14.62 9.95 39.52
CA TYR A 234 14.91 9.56 38.15
C TYR A 234 14.11 8.30 37.77
N ARG A 235 13.60 8.26 36.54
CA ARG A 235 12.74 7.19 36.00
C ARG A 235 13.11 6.86 34.56
N GLY A 236 14.36 7.11 34.19
CA GLY A 236 14.87 6.82 32.87
C GLY A 236 15.59 5.48 32.78
N SER A 237 16.33 5.29 31.69
CA SER A 237 17.14 4.10 31.47
C SER A 237 18.43 4.08 32.29
N ILE A 238 18.92 2.87 32.59
CA ILE A 238 20.26 2.68 33.14
C ILE A 238 21.27 2.84 31.98
N ASP A 239 22.31 3.61 32.21
CA ASP A 239 23.35 3.91 31.23
C ASP A 239 24.55 2.95 31.43
N PHE A 240 24.47 1.78 30.85
CA PHE A 240 25.54 0.80 30.89
C PHE A 240 26.76 1.28 30.10
N GLN A 241 27.91 1.27 30.76
CA GLN A 241 29.18 1.69 30.18
C GLN A 241 29.95 0.48 29.64
N TYR A 242 30.78 0.74 28.64
CA TYR A 242 31.64 -0.27 28.00
C TYR A 242 33.10 0.13 28.20
N PRO A 243 34.00 -0.84 28.51
CA PRO A 243 35.41 -0.55 28.71
C PRO A 243 36.07 -0.11 27.40
N HIS A 244 37.12 0.67 27.53
CA HIS A 244 38.02 0.96 26.41
C HIS A 244 38.61 -0.37 25.88
N ASN A 245 38.55 -0.61 24.58
CA ASN A 245 38.97 -1.88 23.93
C ASN A 245 38.08 -3.11 24.17
N SER A 246 36.79 -2.91 24.38
CA SER A 246 35.81 -4.02 24.42
C SER A 246 35.81 -4.93 23.17
N LEU A 247 36.48 -4.52 22.10
CA LEU A 247 36.70 -5.29 20.84
C LEU A 247 38.10 -5.89 20.70
N GLY A 248 38.98 -5.73 21.69
CA GLY A 248 40.36 -6.19 21.67
C GLY A 248 40.72 -7.14 22.84
N ASN A 249 41.96 -7.59 22.88
CA ASN A 249 42.50 -8.54 23.90
C ASN A 249 42.68 -7.91 25.30
N ASP A 250 42.36 -6.64 25.55
CA ASP A 250 42.44 -6.01 26.86
C ASP A 250 41.13 -6.20 27.63
N THR A 251 41.13 -7.09 28.60
CA THR A 251 39.98 -7.50 29.40
C THR A 251 39.73 -6.60 30.63
N ARG A 252 40.22 -5.35 30.62
CA ARG A 252 39.97 -4.44 31.75
C ARG A 252 38.48 -4.11 31.80
N ASP A 253 37.89 -4.40 32.97
CA ASP A 253 36.49 -4.08 33.29
C ASP A 253 36.32 -2.60 33.54
N VAL A 254 35.06 -2.11 33.39
CA VAL A 254 34.69 -0.71 33.77
C VAL A 254 34.96 -0.45 35.23
N PHE A 255 34.73 -1.44 36.07
CA PHE A 255 34.94 -1.37 37.50
C PHE A 255 36.14 -2.21 37.92
N LYS A 256 36.84 -1.73 38.94
CA LYS A 256 37.86 -2.55 39.56
C LYS A 256 37.19 -3.57 40.48
N ILE A 257 37.50 -4.86 40.25
CA ILE A 257 36.95 -5.95 41.05
C ILE A 257 38.05 -6.52 41.87
N LEU A 258 37.80 -6.63 43.17
CA LEU A 258 38.72 -7.23 44.15
C LEU A 258 38.01 -8.41 44.82
N PRO A 259 38.63 -9.63 44.84
CA PRO A 259 38.10 -10.74 45.61
C PRO A 259 38.00 -10.38 47.11
N ILE A 260 36.91 -10.75 47.77
CA ILE A 260 36.70 -10.46 49.20
C ILE A 260 37.79 -11.12 50.08
N ASP A 261 38.35 -12.24 49.64
CA ASP A 261 39.41 -12.96 50.35
C ASP A 261 40.69 -12.14 50.52
N THR A 262 40.92 -11.17 49.60
CA THR A 262 42.07 -10.27 49.69
C THR A 262 42.13 -9.55 51.04
N PHE A 263 41.00 -9.27 51.66
CA PHE A 263 40.92 -8.56 52.95
C PHE A 263 41.07 -9.48 54.17
N GLY A 264 41.06 -10.79 53.96
CA GLY A 264 41.38 -11.80 54.99
C GLY A 264 42.85 -11.87 55.36
N PHE A 265 43.74 -11.36 54.48
CA PHE A 265 45.20 -11.41 54.64
C PHE A 265 45.76 -10.01 54.76
N PRO A 266 46.33 -9.63 55.91
CA PRO A 266 46.81 -8.26 56.15
C PRO A 266 47.82 -7.73 55.11
N GLU A 267 48.70 -8.60 54.61
CA GLU A 267 49.69 -8.23 53.60
C GLU A 267 49.04 -7.93 52.25
N ALA A 268 48.09 -8.75 51.80
CA ALA A 268 47.35 -8.54 50.57
C ALA A 268 46.46 -7.30 50.69
N ALA A 269 45.77 -7.12 51.81
CA ALA A 269 44.97 -5.95 52.11
C ALA A 269 45.77 -4.64 52.04
N ALA A 270 47.00 -4.63 52.56
CA ALA A 270 47.91 -3.46 52.52
C ALA A 270 48.22 -3.05 51.06
N LEU A 271 48.37 -3.97 50.14
CA LEU A 271 48.66 -3.71 48.71
C LEU A 271 47.51 -3.04 47.98
N VAL A 272 46.25 -3.29 48.40
CA VAL A 272 45.06 -2.71 47.77
C VAL A 272 44.58 -1.40 48.45
N THR A 273 45.20 -1.01 49.55
CA THR A 273 44.85 0.25 50.30
C THR A 273 44.78 1.49 49.39
N PRO A 274 45.71 1.76 48.45
CA PRO A 274 45.67 2.89 47.56
C PRO A 274 44.42 2.86 46.60
N GLN A 275 43.89 1.65 46.42
CA GLN A 275 42.75 1.42 45.56
C GLN A 275 41.38 1.60 46.27
N ILE A 276 41.41 1.65 47.62
CA ILE A 276 40.23 1.78 48.49
C ILE A 276 40.09 3.19 49.07
N LYS A 277 41.20 3.83 49.39
CA LYS A 277 41.18 5.12 50.08
C LYS A 277 40.38 6.19 49.35
N GLY A 278 39.34 6.71 49.99
CA GLY A 278 38.48 7.75 49.48
C GLY A 278 37.48 7.29 48.37
N ARG A 279 37.37 6.01 48.13
CA ARG A 279 36.51 5.42 47.07
C ARG A 279 35.21 4.87 47.64
N TYR A 280 34.20 4.77 46.78
CA TYR A 280 32.97 4.06 47.05
C TYR A 280 33.21 2.57 46.87
N VAL A 281 32.81 1.77 47.83
CA VAL A 281 33.00 0.31 47.80
C VAL A 281 31.64 -0.34 47.78
N LEU A 282 31.42 -1.26 46.83
CA LEU A 282 30.25 -2.11 46.79
C LEU A 282 30.68 -3.57 47.03
N ILE A 283 30.07 -4.23 48.00
CA ILE A 283 30.34 -5.60 48.38
C ILE A 283 29.14 -6.45 47.95
N GLY A 284 29.34 -7.52 47.15
CA GLY A 284 28.26 -8.38 46.73
C GLY A 284 28.75 -9.66 46.06
N GLY A 285 27.81 -10.47 45.60
CA GLY A 285 28.06 -11.72 44.90
C GLY A 285 28.43 -11.51 43.44
N GLU A 286 29.44 -12.26 42.98
CA GLU A 286 29.76 -12.41 41.56
C GLU A 286 29.85 -13.92 41.25
N LEU A 287 28.68 -14.57 41.36
CA LEU A 287 28.52 -16.00 41.18
C LEU A 287 27.77 -16.29 39.88
N PRO A 288 28.23 -17.23 39.04
CA PRO A 288 27.62 -17.50 37.74
C PRO A 288 26.17 -18.01 37.82
N ASP A 289 25.76 -18.53 38.95
CA ASP A 289 24.50 -19.19 39.19
C ASP A 289 23.56 -18.46 40.19
N ALA A 290 23.94 -17.24 40.62
CA ALA A 290 23.16 -16.47 41.56
C ALA A 290 23.23 -14.98 41.22
N ASP A 291 22.11 -14.28 41.35
CA ASP A 291 21.99 -12.83 41.14
C ASP A 291 22.51 -12.34 39.77
N GLN A 292 22.17 -13.08 38.72
CA GLN A 292 22.59 -12.80 37.34
C GLN A 292 21.44 -12.25 36.54
N PHE A 293 21.70 -11.15 35.81
CA PHE A 293 20.71 -10.42 35.04
C PHE A 293 21.17 -10.24 33.57
N GLU A 294 20.22 -10.30 32.66
CA GLU A 294 20.42 -9.76 31.32
C GLU A 294 20.32 -8.25 31.30
N THR A 295 21.14 -7.59 30.52
CA THR A 295 21.13 -6.13 30.31
C THR A 295 21.20 -5.85 28.82
N PRO A 296 20.88 -4.62 28.33
CA PRO A 296 21.11 -4.23 26.93
C PRO A 296 22.56 -4.47 26.46
N ALA A 297 23.50 -4.47 27.40
CA ALA A 297 24.90 -4.73 27.11
C ALA A 297 25.19 -6.21 26.82
N THR A 298 24.56 -7.12 27.54
CA THR A 298 24.87 -8.56 27.51
C THR A 298 23.88 -9.38 26.67
N ARG A 299 22.66 -8.95 26.47
CA ARG A 299 21.61 -9.70 25.75
C ARG A 299 22.04 -10.15 24.33
N ILE A 300 22.79 -9.32 23.62
CA ILE A 300 23.25 -9.64 22.26
C ILE A 300 24.36 -10.71 22.24
N THR A 301 25.15 -10.77 23.33
CA THR A 301 26.23 -11.78 23.48
C THR A 301 25.76 -13.07 24.13
N GLY A 302 24.58 -13.05 24.76
CA GLY A 302 24.05 -14.17 25.55
C GLY A 302 24.71 -14.31 26.93
N ASP A 303 25.47 -13.28 27.36
CA ASP A 303 26.09 -13.24 28.69
C ASP A 303 25.10 -12.68 29.72
N THR A 304 25.47 -12.80 31.00
CA THR A 304 24.76 -12.16 32.11
C THR A 304 25.68 -11.22 32.88
N THR A 305 25.09 -10.39 33.71
CA THR A 305 25.81 -9.43 34.55
C THR A 305 25.33 -9.60 36.00
N ALA A 306 26.26 -9.70 36.94
CA ALA A 306 25.95 -9.77 38.37
C ALA A 306 25.24 -8.48 38.84
N GLY A 307 24.25 -8.59 39.74
CA GLY A 307 23.48 -7.46 40.26
C GLY A 307 24.37 -6.36 40.86
N ILE A 308 25.42 -6.73 41.51
CA ILE A 308 26.42 -5.77 42.09
C ILE A 308 27.05 -4.88 41.01
N ARG A 309 27.27 -5.37 39.78
CA ARG A 309 27.78 -4.59 38.65
C ARG A 309 26.71 -3.63 38.09
N VAL A 310 25.43 -4.03 38.12
CA VAL A 310 24.31 -3.15 37.77
C VAL A 310 24.22 -1.99 38.79
N LEU A 311 24.35 -2.26 40.08
CA LEU A 311 24.38 -1.22 41.13
C LEU A 311 25.60 -0.30 40.96
N ALA A 312 26.77 -0.85 40.55
CA ALA A 312 27.95 -0.03 40.27
C ALA A 312 27.73 0.89 39.06
N ALA A 313 27.06 0.41 38.00
CA ALA A 313 26.70 1.23 36.85
C ALA A 313 25.73 2.37 37.21
N ILE A 314 24.71 2.07 38.04
CA ILE A 314 23.79 3.06 38.59
C ILE A 314 24.53 4.10 39.45
N LEU A 315 25.53 3.66 40.26
CA LEU A 315 26.33 4.54 41.10
C LEU A 315 27.15 5.52 40.24
N THR A 316 27.87 5.05 39.25
CA THR A 316 28.64 5.93 38.35
C THR A 316 27.75 6.88 37.58
N GLN A 317 26.60 6.39 37.06
CA GLN A 317 25.60 7.24 36.44
C GLN A 317 25.12 8.37 37.38
N THR A 318 24.90 8.02 38.62
CA THR A 318 24.52 9.01 39.67
C THR A 318 25.65 10.01 39.96
N LEU A 319 26.89 9.54 40.10
CA LEU A 319 28.06 10.38 40.35
C LEU A 319 28.32 11.37 39.21
N ASP A 320 28.12 10.92 37.96
CA ASP A 320 28.29 11.73 36.74
C ASP A 320 27.09 12.60 36.40
N LYS A 321 25.96 12.45 37.09
CA LYS A 321 24.68 13.10 36.78
C LYS A 321 24.20 12.81 35.32
N ARG A 322 24.47 11.61 34.81
CA ARG A 322 24.06 11.18 33.46
C ARG A 322 22.60 10.76 33.43
N PHE A 323 21.72 11.73 33.72
CA PHE A 323 20.27 11.52 33.72
C PHE A 323 19.71 11.95 32.36
N LYS A 324 19.33 10.98 31.52
CA LYS A 324 18.75 11.20 30.20
C LYS A 324 17.30 11.67 30.34
N GLY A 325 16.93 12.69 29.60
CA GLY A 325 15.52 13.14 29.51
C GLY A 325 14.71 12.25 28.59
N LYS A 326 13.49 11.87 28.99
CA LYS A 326 12.55 11.13 28.12
C LYS A 326 11.85 12.06 27.15
N VAL A 327 11.50 11.53 25.97
CA VAL A 327 10.65 12.24 25.00
C VAL A 327 9.24 12.36 25.58
N GLY A 328 8.74 13.59 25.66
CA GLY A 328 7.43 13.86 26.25
C GLY A 328 6.28 13.26 25.42
N ASN A 329 5.18 12.91 26.09
CA ASN A 329 4.02 12.27 25.44
C ASN A 329 3.45 13.06 24.25
N THR A 330 3.39 14.39 24.35
CA THR A 330 2.93 15.25 23.24
C THR A 330 3.86 15.15 22.03
N ALA A 331 5.18 15.11 22.25
CA ALA A 331 6.15 14.96 21.17
C ALA A 331 6.03 13.59 20.49
N LEU A 332 5.80 12.51 21.26
CA LEU A 332 5.56 11.17 20.71
C LEU A 332 4.32 11.13 19.81
N TRP A 333 3.23 11.80 20.19
CA TRP A 333 2.05 11.93 19.36
C TRP A 333 2.31 12.72 18.06
N LEU A 334 3.00 13.85 18.17
CA LEU A 334 3.37 14.66 17.00
C LEU A 334 4.26 13.88 16.04
N LEU A 335 5.23 13.12 16.54
CA LEU A 335 6.09 12.27 15.75
C LEU A 335 5.31 11.14 15.07
N ALA A 336 4.42 10.46 15.79
CA ALA A 336 3.58 9.40 15.23
C ALA A 336 2.70 9.91 14.07
N ILE A 337 2.03 11.06 14.28
CA ILE A 337 1.21 11.70 13.25
C ILE A 337 2.08 12.13 12.05
N PHE A 338 3.23 12.75 12.31
CA PHE A 338 4.15 13.18 11.26
C PHE A 338 4.62 12.02 10.38
N VAL A 339 5.04 10.92 11.01
CA VAL A 339 5.51 9.71 10.30
C VAL A 339 4.42 9.11 9.42
N VAL A 340 3.21 8.98 9.96
CA VAL A 340 2.06 8.42 9.22
C VAL A 340 1.64 9.33 8.07
N LEU A 341 1.60 10.64 8.30
CA LEU A 341 1.31 11.61 7.23
C LEU A 341 2.39 11.61 6.15
N ALA A 342 3.66 11.45 6.50
CA ALA A 342 4.75 11.32 5.54
C ALA A 342 4.57 10.09 4.64
N GLY A 343 4.18 8.93 5.20
CA GLY A 343 3.86 7.72 4.44
C GLY A 343 2.67 7.91 3.50
N ALA A 344 1.57 8.43 4.02
CA ALA A 344 0.37 8.72 3.22
C ALA A 344 0.63 9.74 2.11
N PHE A 345 1.38 10.80 2.39
CA PHE A 345 1.73 11.82 1.40
C PHE A 345 2.65 11.27 0.31
N THR A 346 3.63 10.42 0.67
CA THR A 346 4.56 9.82 -0.29
C THR A 346 3.84 8.98 -1.35
N SER A 347 2.74 8.29 -0.99
CA SER A 347 1.94 7.52 -1.93
C SER A 347 1.16 8.38 -2.95
N MET A 348 0.95 9.68 -2.64
CA MET A 348 0.22 10.61 -3.50
C MET A 348 1.14 11.40 -4.46
N VAL A 349 2.46 11.27 -4.30
CA VAL A 349 3.42 12.01 -5.12
C VAL A 349 3.62 11.28 -6.45
N ASP A 350 3.30 11.95 -7.55
CA ASP A 350 3.51 11.43 -8.91
C ASP A 350 4.91 11.78 -9.42
N VAL A 351 5.87 10.91 -9.15
CA VAL A 351 7.26 11.03 -9.60
C VAL A 351 7.72 9.77 -10.33
N ARG A 352 8.85 9.84 -11.02
CA ARG A 352 9.45 8.69 -11.70
C ARG A 352 9.71 7.57 -10.67
N PRO A 353 9.49 6.29 -11.03
CA PRO A 353 9.64 5.15 -10.10
C PRO A 353 10.98 5.12 -9.36
N GLY A 354 12.10 5.43 -10.03
CA GLY A 354 13.41 5.49 -9.38
C GLY A 354 13.51 6.59 -8.32
N MET A 355 12.92 7.77 -8.56
CA MET A 355 12.89 8.86 -7.59
C MET A 355 11.98 8.54 -6.40
N LEU A 356 10.86 7.86 -6.65
CA LEU A 356 9.97 7.37 -5.58
C LEU A 356 10.71 6.38 -4.68
N SER A 357 11.45 5.42 -5.25
CA SER A 357 12.24 4.46 -4.48
C SER A 357 13.30 5.15 -3.61
N VAL A 358 13.96 6.18 -4.12
CA VAL A 358 14.93 6.98 -3.34
C VAL A 358 14.23 7.73 -2.19
N LEU A 359 13.06 8.31 -2.45
CA LEU A 359 12.27 9.02 -1.44
C LEU A 359 11.83 8.07 -0.31
N ILE A 360 11.32 6.90 -0.66
CA ILE A 360 10.92 5.85 0.29
C ILE A 360 12.12 5.41 1.12
N ALA A 361 13.22 5.03 0.47
CA ALA A 361 14.43 4.58 1.15
C ALA A 361 14.98 5.68 2.08
N GLY A 362 15.02 6.94 1.62
CA GLY A 362 15.46 8.06 2.42
C GLY A 362 14.62 8.28 3.69
N GLN A 363 13.30 8.18 3.58
CA GLN A 363 12.40 8.31 4.74
C GLN A 363 12.54 7.16 5.72
N LEU A 364 12.61 5.90 5.24
CA LEU A 364 12.77 4.73 6.09
C LEU A 364 14.13 4.76 6.82
N ILE A 365 15.20 5.15 6.13
CA ILE A 365 16.52 5.36 6.74
C ILE A 365 16.44 6.47 7.79
N PHE A 366 15.79 7.60 7.49
CA PHE A 366 15.65 8.70 8.42
C PHE A 366 14.90 8.29 9.70
N PHE A 367 13.74 7.64 9.56
CA PHE A 367 12.95 7.19 10.73
C PHE A 367 13.64 6.06 11.51
N GLY A 368 14.38 5.18 10.83
CA GLY A 368 15.17 4.13 11.48
C GLY A 368 16.41 4.68 12.19
N ALA A 369 17.06 5.70 11.63
CA ALA A 369 18.28 6.29 12.19
C ALA A 369 18.01 7.36 13.27
N ALA A 370 16.86 8.06 13.22
CA ALA A 370 16.54 9.12 14.17
C ALA A 370 16.61 8.67 15.65
N PRO A 371 16.14 7.47 16.05
CA PRO A 371 16.29 6.99 17.42
C PRO A 371 17.74 6.83 17.87
N PHE A 372 18.66 6.43 16.96
CA PHE A 372 20.10 6.36 17.27
C PHE A 372 20.69 7.74 17.51
N LEU A 373 20.27 8.73 16.72
CA LEU A 373 20.71 10.11 16.91
C LEU A 373 20.23 10.69 18.25
N PHE A 374 18.99 10.36 18.66
CA PHE A 374 18.46 10.77 19.97
C PHE A 374 19.26 10.14 21.11
N GLU A 375 19.52 8.84 21.06
CA GLU A 375 20.35 8.14 22.04
C GLU A 375 21.76 8.74 22.10
N TRP A 376 22.33 9.02 20.94
CA TRP A 376 23.63 9.66 20.86
C TRP A 376 23.65 11.10 21.41
N ARG A 377 22.54 11.82 21.32
CA ARG A 377 22.36 13.16 21.93
C ARG A 377 22.07 13.13 23.44
N GLY A 378 22.04 11.95 24.07
CA GLY A 378 21.73 11.79 25.48
C GLY A 378 20.25 11.90 25.81
N ILE A 379 19.37 11.69 24.82
CA ILE A 379 17.93 11.57 25.04
C ILE A 379 17.63 10.09 25.31
N ASP A 380 16.86 9.82 26.35
CA ASP A 380 16.41 8.47 26.65
C ASP A 380 15.44 7.98 25.58
N THR A 381 15.82 6.93 24.85
CA THR A 381 15.01 6.32 23.81
C THR A 381 14.25 5.08 24.28
N GLN A 382 14.31 4.75 25.56
CA GLN A 382 13.44 3.73 26.15
C GLN A 382 11.98 4.19 26.07
N GLY A 383 11.10 3.33 25.59
CA GLY A 383 9.70 3.68 25.36
C GLY A 383 9.44 4.45 24.04
N LEU A 384 10.48 4.67 23.22
CA LEU A 384 10.33 5.29 21.91
C LEU A 384 9.86 4.23 20.89
N PRO A 385 8.74 4.44 20.20
CA PRO A 385 8.15 3.46 19.29
C PRO A 385 8.82 3.45 17.90
N ALA A 386 10.10 3.07 17.83
CA ALA A 386 10.92 3.14 16.63
C ALA A 386 10.46 2.14 15.53
N PHE A 387 10.14 0.90 15.93
CA PHE A 387 9.54 -0.10 15.06
C PHE A 387 8.16 0.39 14.58
N GLY A 388 7.34 0.92 15.50
CA GLY A 388 6.02 1.45 15.20
C GLY A 388 6.06 2.60 14.20
N TRP A 389 7.10 3.43 14.18
CA TRP A 389 7.25 4.48 13.17
C TRP A 389 7.41 3.89 11.77
N VAL A 390 8.31 2.92 11.60
CA VAL A 390 8.52 2.28 10.30
C VAL A 390 7.28 1.50 9.85
N ALA A 391 6.69 0.73 10.75
CA ALA A 391 5.49 -0.07 10.46
C ALA A 391 4.26 0.82 10.18
N GLY A 392 4.04 1.86 10.98
CA GLY A 392 2.96 2.82 10.79
C GLY A 392 3.09 3.61 9.49
N TRP A 393 4.31 4.03 9.14
CA TRP A 393 4.61 4.65 7.85
C TRP A 393 4.25 3.71 6.69
N LEU A 394 4.71 2.46 6.75
CA LEU A 394 4.47 1.46 5.68
C LEU A 394 2.98 1.15 5.50
N LEU A 395 2.24 0.96 6.60
CA LEU A 395 0.80 0.73 6.55
C LEU A 395 0.04 1.91 5.96
N ALA A 396 0.39 3.13 6.35
CA ALA A 396 -0.23 4.34 5.82
C ALA A 396 0.06 4.52 4.32
N TYR A 397 1.30 4.27 3.90
CA TYR A 397 1.70 4.27 2.49
C TYR A 397 0.89 3.26 1.68
N MET A 398 0.84 1.99 2.11
CA MET A 398 0.10 0.93 1.42
C MET A 398 -1.41 1.20 1.33
N ALA A 399 -2.02 1.65 2.43
CA ALA A 399 -3.46 1.94 2.47
C ALA A 399 -3.84 3.09 1.52
N THR A 400 -3.02 4.14 1.49
CA THR A 400 -3.27 5.30 0.62
C THR A 400 -2.99 4.96 -0.84
N GLU A 401 -1.91 4.23 -1.13
CA GLU A 401 -1.57 3.80 -2.49
C GLU A 401 -2.64 2.87 -3.08
N ALA A 402 -3.17 1.93 -2.30
CA ALA A 402 -4.27 1.07 -2.73
C ALA A 402 -5.51 1.89 -3.13
N THR A 403 -5.79 2.96 -2.39
CA THR A 403 -6.91 3.85 -2.68
C THR A 403 -6.68 4.66 -3.95
N VAL A 404 -5.49 5.23 -4.12
CA VAL A 404 -5.11 6.02 -5.32
C VAL A 404 -5.12 5.15 -6.58
N LYS A 405 -4.56 3.94 -6.53
CA LYS A 405 -4.58 2.99 -7.67
C LYS A 405 -5.99 2.56 -8.06
N ALA A 406 -6.86 2.32 -7.08
CA ALA A 406 -8.25 1.96 -7.34
C ALA A 406 -9.02 3.08 -8.05
N MET A 407 -8.76 4.36 -7.70
CA MET A 407 -9.34 5.51 -8.40
C MET A 407 -8.93 5.57 -9.88
N GLY A 408 -7.64 5.41 -10.16
CA GLY A 408 -7.15 5.41 -11.54
C GLY A 408 -7.75 4.28 -12.39
N SER A 409 -7.99 3.11 -11.80
CA SER A 409 -8.67 1.99 -12.46
C SER A 409 -10.13 2.30 -12.77
N ASP A 410 -10.87 2.88 -11.82
CA ASP A 410 -12.29 3.19 -11.98
C ASP A 410 -12.50 4.31 -13.03
N GLN A 411 -11.65 5.32 -13.06
CA GLN A 411 -11.68 6.38 -14.09
C GLN A 411 -11.38 5.81 -15.49
N ARG A 412 -10.41 4.91 -15.61
CA ARG A 412 -10.12 4.23 -16.89
C ARG A 412 -11.29 3.39 -17.37
N LYS A 413 -11.92 2.61 -16.48
CA LYS A 413 -13.12 1.82 -16.82
C LYS A 413 -14.28 2.70 -17.25
N PHE A 414 -14.51 3.83 -16.57
CA PHE A 414 -15.56 4.78 -16.95
C PHE A 414 -15.29 5.37 -18.33
N ALA A 415 -14.07 5.86 -18.58
CA ALA A 415 -13.70 6.38 -19.89
C ALA A 415 -13.82 5.32 -20.99
N GLN A 416 -13.40 4.08 -20.72
CA GLN A 416 -13.53 2.96 -21.62
C GLN A 416 -15.00 2.61 -21.91
N SER A 417 -15.84 2.60 -20.89
CA SER A 417 -17.31 2.38 -21.06
C SER A 417 -17.97 3.49 -21.83
N ALA A 418 -17.60 4.74 -21.61
CA ALA A 418 -18.15 5.88 -22.33
C ALA A 418 -17.77 5.89 -23.82
N LEU A 419 -16.49 5.61 -24.13
CA LEU A 419 -16.02 5.50 -25.50
C LEU A 419 -16.54 4.24 -26.19
N GLY A 420 -16.69 3.14 -25.47
CA GLY A 420 -17.20 1.86 -25.98
C GLY A 420 -18.66 1.91 -26.47
N LYS A 421 -19.39 3.02 -26.19
CA LYS A 421 -20.73 3.25 -26.76
C LYS A 421 -20.69 3.66 -28.25
N TYR A 422 -19.55 4.12 -28.74
CA TYR A 422 -19.39 4.64 -30.10
C TYR A 422 -18.30 3.91 -30.88
N LEU A 423 -17.34 3.33 -30.19
CA LEU A 423 -16.15 2.68 -30.77
C LEU A 423 -16.05 1.21 -30.31
N PRO A 424 -15.53 0.33 -31.16
CA PRO A 424 -15.18 -1.03 -30.73
C PRO A 424 -14.29 -1.03 -29.50
N PRO A 425 -14.42 -2.02 -28.58
CA PRO A 425 -13.71 -2.03 -27.29
C PRO A 425 -12.19 -1.98 -27.41
N ASP A 426 -11.59 -2.61 -28.42
CA ASP A 426 -10.17 -2.61 -28.70
C ASP A 426 -9.68 -1.21 -29.15
N ILE A 427 -10.46 -0.52 -29.96
CA ILE A 427 -10.19 0.85 -30.39
C ILE A 427 -10.30 1.83 -29.21
N ALA A 428 -11.36 1.71 -28.40
CA ALA A 428 -11.53 2.52 -27.20
C ALA A 428 -10.35 2.35 -26.23
N ALA A 429 -9.89 1.11 -26.02
CA ALA A 429 -8.73 0.80 -25.17
C ALA A 429 -7.42 1.41 -25.73
N MET A 430 -7.23 1.39 -27.04
CA MET A 430 -6.07 1.97 -27.70
C MET A 430 -6.04 3.50 -27.56
N ILE A 431 -7.15 4.18 -27.75
CA ILE A 431 -7.28 5.64 -27.62
C ILE A 431 -7.01 6.09 -26.17
N ILE A 432 -7.52 5.35 -25.19
CA ILE A 432 -7.26 5.63 -23.76
C ILE A 432 -5.78 5.47 -23.43
N LYS A 433 -5.08 4.54 -24.09
CA LYS A 433 -3.65 4.33 -23.89
C LYS A 433 -2.80 5.44 -24.56
N ASP A 434 -3.23 5.90 -25.74
CA ASP A 434 -2.52 6.91 -26.55
C ASP A 434 -3.54 7.88 -27.21
N PRO A 435 -3.95 8.94 -26.50
CA PRO A 435 -4.89 9.92 -27.03
C PRO A 435 -4.43 10.65 -28.30
N THR A 436 -3.13 10.62 -28.62
CA THR A 436 -2.60 11.29 -29.81
C THR A 436 -2.97 10.59 -31.11
N LYS A 437 -3.47 9.36 -31.03
CA LYS A 437 -3.95 8.59 -32.17
C LYS A 437 -5.33 9.04 -32.70
N LEU A 438 -6.03 9.90 -31.97
CA LEU A 438 -7.18 10.63 -32.50
C LEU A 438 -6.66 11.91 -33.18
N SER A 439 -6.60 11.90 -34.51
CA SER A 439 -6.28 13.12 -35.27
C SER A 439 -7.32 14.22 -35.00
N LEU A 440 -6.86 15.39 -34.62
CA LEU A 440 -7.72 16.59 -34.42
C LEU A 440 -8.00 17.30 -35.75
N THR A 441 -7.22 16.99 -36.79
CA THR A 441 -7.37 17.55 -38.13
C THR A 441 -7.81 16.42 -39.05
N GLY A 442 -9.07 16.37 -39.46
CA GLY A 442 -9.59 15.30 -40.31
C GLY A 442 -8.63 14.77 -41.37
N GLU A 443 -8.50 13.48 -41.49
CA GLU A 443 -7.66 12.78 -42.47
C GLU A 443 -8.52 12.23 -43.60
N ARG A 444 -7.99 12.28 -44.85
CA ARG A 444 -8.64 11.67 -46.00
C ARG A 444 -8.32 10.19 -46.01
N LEU A 445 -9.35 9.37 -45.80
CA LEU A 445 -9.23 7.92 -45.67
C LEU A 445 -10.24 7.20 -46.57
N PRO A 446 -9.88 6.07 -47.18
CA PRO A 446 -10.82 5.20 -47.83
C PRO A 446 -11.60 4.41 -46.77
N ILE A 447 -12.92 4.60 -46.72
CA ILE A 447 -13.78 3.99 -45.70
C ILE A 447 -14.98 3.30 -46.35
N PHE A 448 -15.52 2.29 -45.63
CA PHE A 448 -16.84 1.78 -45.90
C PHE A 448 -17.86 2.60 -45.12
N THR A 449 -18.91 3.07 -45.76
CA THR A 449 -19.94 3.90 -45.11
C THR A 449 -21.29 3.20 -45.27
N LEU A 450 -22.02 3.13 -44.16
CA LEU A 450 -23.31 2.49 -44.03
C LEU A 450 -24.37 3.47 -43.56
N PHE A 451 -25.51 3.47 -44.22
CA PHE A 451 -26.71 4.19 -43.80
C PHE A 451 -27.89 3.22 -43.72
N THR A 452 -28.71 3.35 -42.69
CA THR A 452 -29.95 2.58 -42.56
C THR A 452 -31.13 3.55 -42.38
N ASP A 453 -32.35 3.09 -42.71
CA ASP A 453 -33.59 3.81 -42.48
C ASP A 453 -34.77 2.83 -42.34
N ILE A 454 -35.75 3.12 -41.51
CA ILE A 454 -36.95 2.29 -41.36
C ILE A 454 -38.08 2.81 -42.27
N GLN A 455 -38.53 1.99 -43.19
CA GLN A 455 -39.60 2.37 -44.10
C GLN A 455 -40.89 2.76 -43.35
N GLY A 456 -41.34 4.02 -43.51
CA GLY A 456 -42.60 4.50 -42.97
C GLY A 456 -42.58 4.84 -41.49
N PHE A 457 -41.40 4.90 -40.84
CA PHE A 457 -41.27 5.22 -39.41
C PHE A 457 -41.89 6.56 -39.05
N THR A 458 -41.75 7.60 -39.87
CA THR A 458 -42.37 8.92 -39.64
C THR A 458 -43.91 8.83 -39.54
N SER A 459 -44.52 8.00 -40.41
CA SER A 459 -45.98 7.81 -40.35
C SER A 459 -46.41 7.01 -39.11
N LEU A 460 -45.61 6.02 -38.73
CA LEU A 460 -45.83 5.19 -37.53
C LEU A 460 -45.75 6.02 -36.25
N SER A 461 -44.75 6.89 -36.15
CA SER A 461 -44.53 7.76 -34.98
C SER A 461 -45.66 8.78 -34.73
N HIS A 462 -46.48 9.05 -35.75
CA HIS A 462 -47.72 9.88 -35.59
C HIS A 462 -48.92 9.10 -35.05
N VAL A 463 -48.91 7.77 -35.15
CA VAL A 463 -50.07 6.92 -34.79
C VAL A 463 -49.83 6.23 -33.42
N MET A 464 -48.58 5.96 -33.06
CA MET A 464 -48.20 5.27 -31.84
C MET A 464 -47.93 6.28 -30.69
N GLU A 465 -48.19 5.87 -29.44
CA GLU A 465 -47.83 6.65 -28.25
C GLU A 465 -46.35 6.96 -28.20
N ALA A 466 -45.97 8.18 -27.78
CA ALA A 466 -44.60 8.67 -27.81
C ALA A 466 -43.62 7.81 -26.98
N GLU A 467 -44.03 7.39 -25.77
CA GLU A 467 -43.24 6.55 -24.88
C GLU A 467 -42.96 5.16 -25.48
N LYS A 468 -43.96 4.61 -26.15
CA LYS A 468 -43.88 3.31 -26.82
C LYS A 468 -42.99 3.39 -28.05
N THR A 469 -43.18 4.42 -28.88
CA THR A 469 -42.31 4.71 -30.02
C THR A 469 -40.85 4.84 -29.60
N ALA A 470 -40.56 5.61 -28.51
CA ALA A 470 -39.22 5.79 -27.98
C ALA A 470 -38.63 4.48 -27.47
N SER A 471 -39.40 3.65 -26.76
CA SER A 471 -38.93 2.34 -26.25
C SER A 471 -38.57 1.37 -27.38
N ILE A 472 -39.41 1.28 -28.40
CA ILE A 472 -39.17 0.42 -29.55
C ILE A 472 -37.99 0.90 -30.38
N LEU A 473 -37.89 2.23 -30.62
CA LEU A 473 -36.79 2.82 -31.34
C LEU A 473 -35.46 2.59 -30.63
N ASN A 474 -35.41 2.82 -29.30
CA ASN A 474 -34.19 2.59 -28.52
C ASN A 474 -33.74 1.12 -28.60
N ALA A 475 -34.67 0.16 -28.44
CA ALA A 475 -34.33 -1.26 -28.57
C ALA A 475 -33.85 -1.64 -29.97
N TYR A 476 -34.40 -1.02 -31.02
CA TYR A 476 -33.95 -1.19 -32.38
C TYR A 476 -32.55 -0.61 -32.59
N LEU A 477 -32.32 0.64 -32.18
CA LEU A 477 -31.04 1.31 -32.32
C LEU A 477 -29.92 0.63 -31.50
N ASP A 478 -30.24 0.11 -30.31
CA ASP A 478 -29.31 -0.67 -29.49
C ASP A 478 -28.86 -1.95 -30.22
N GLY A 479 -29.82 -2.73 -30.76
CA GLY A 479 -29.50 -3.95 -31.50
C GLY A 479 -28.71 -3.70 -32.81
N MET A 480 -29.05 -2.64 -33.55
CA MET A 480 -28.31 -2.22 -34.74
C MET A 480 -26.89 -1.77 -34.39
N SER A 481 -26.74 -1.03 -33.27
CA SER A 481 -25.43 -0.57 -32.78
C SER A 481 -24.52 -1.72 -32.36
N ASP A 482 -25.08 -2.69 -31.62
CA ASP A 482 -24.37 -3.87 -31.21
C ASP A 482 -23.80 -4.63 -32.40
N ILE A 483 -24.56 -4.75 -33.52
CA ILE A 483 -24.10 -5.37 -34.76
C ILE A 483 -22.93 -4.59 -35.36
N VAL A 484 -23.02 -3.27 -35.46
CA VAL A 484 -21.92 -2.42 -35.97
C VAL A 484 -20.66 -2.64 -35.17
N LEU A 485 -20.76 -2.52 -33.83
CA LEU A 485 -19.62 -2.61 -32.91
C LEU A 485 -19.00 -4.03 -32.89
N ALA A 486 -19.84 -5.07 -32.90
CA ALA A 486 -19.39 -6.47 -32.97
C ALA A 486 -18.61 -6.78 -34.26
N ASN A 487 -18.97 -6.12 -35.35
CA ASN A 487 -18.26 -6.23 -36.64
C ASN A 487 -17.13 -5.21 -36.81
N GLY A 488 -16.72 -4.54 -35.72
CA GLY A 488 -15.57 -3.62 -35.72
C GLY A 488 -15.82 -2.27 -36.40
N GLY A 489 -17.09 -1.92 -36.64
CA GLY A 489 -17.50 -0.62 -37.20
C GLY A 489 -17.53 0.49 -36.14
N THR A 490 -17.42 1.73 -36.58
CA THR A 490 -17.56 2.93 -35.77
C THR A 490 -18.94 3.54 -36.02
N ILE A 491 -19.70 3.82 -34.98
CA ILE A 491 -20.97 4.53 -35.06
C ILE A 491 -20.70 6.02 -35.20
N ASP A 492 -21.14 6.62 -36.28
CA ASP A 492 -21.03 8.06 -36.51
C ASP A 492 -22.12 8.81 -35.71
N LYS A 493 -23.37 8.55 -36.04
CA LYS A 493 -24.52 9.19 -35.41
C LYS A 493 -25.82 8.43 -35.67
N PHE A 494 -26.86 8.81 -34.92
CA PHE A 494 -28.22 8.49 -35.24
C PHE A 494 -28.91 9.72 -35.83
N VAL A 495 -29.70 9.51 -36.92
CA VAL A 495 -30.48 10.57 -37.54
C VAL A 495 -31.93 10.10 -37.57
N GLY A 496 -32.70 10.45 -36.53
CA GLY A 496 -34.04 9.89 -36.32
C GLY A 496 -33.97 8.40 -36.03
N ASP A 497 -34.53 7.60 -36.93
CA ASP A 497 -34.50 6.13 -36.92
C ASP A 497 -33.29 5.50 -37.73
N ALA A 498 -32.48 6.37 -38.33
CA ALA A 498 -31.35 5.96 -39.12
C ALA A 498 -30.09 5.74 -38.29
N VAL A 499 -29.35 4.67 -38.51
CA VAL A 499 -28.00 4.43 -38.02
C VAL A 499 -27.00 4.76 -39.13
N VAL A 500 -26.01 5.61 -38.78
CA VAL A 500 -24.89 5.94 -39.65
C VAL A 500 -23.61 5.34 -39.07
N ALA A 501 -22.90 4.53 -39.83
CA ALA A 501 -21.70 3.86 -39.38
C ALA A 501 -20.65 3.77 -40.50
N PHE A 502 -19.39 3.56 -40.07
CA PHE A 502 -18.31 3.36 -41.03
C PHE A 502 -17.22 2.39 -40.51
N TRP A 503 -16.44 1.81 -41.46
CA TRP A 503 -15.26 0.95 -41.23
C TRP A 503 -14.06 1.57 -41.96
N GLY A 504 -12.84 1.29 -41.48
CA GLY A 504 -11.60 1.84 -42.03
C GLY A 504 -11.02 3.02 -41.25
N ALA A 505 -11.72 3.47 -40.21
CA ALA A 505 -11.25 4.53 -39.28
C ALA A 505 -11.85 4.33 -37.89
N PRO A 506 -11.15 4.72 -36.82
CA PRO A 506 -9.82 5.35 -36.76
C PRO A 506 -8.66 4.41 -37.11
N ILE A 507 -8.92 3.13 -37.32
CA ILE A 507 -7.93 2.13 -37.69
C ILE A 507 -8.50 1.31 -38.84
N ALA A 508 -7.79 1.31 -39.97
CA ALA A 508 -8.10 0.46 -41.10
C ALA A 508 -7.60 -0.98 -40.85
N ARG A 509 -8.44 -1.96 -41.27
CA ARG A 509 -8.12 -3.37 -41.21
C ARG A 509 -8.29 -3.97 -42.60
N ASP A 510 -7.50 -4.99 -42.94
CA ASP A 510 -7.55 -5.63 -44.27
C ASP A 510 -8.90 -6.33 -44.54
N ASP A 511 -9.62 -6.71 -43.48
CA ASP A 511 -10.92 -7.38 -43.50
C ASP A 511 -12.14 -6.46 -43.29
N ASP A 512 -11.96 -5.14 -43.34
CA ASP A 512 -13.05 -4.17 -43.11
C ASP A 512 -14.20 -4.33 -44.12
N GLY A 513 -13.90 -4.73 -45.35
CA GLY A 513 -14.91 -5.04 -46.36
C GLY A 513 -15.81 -6.23 -46.00
N ASP A 514 -15.20 -7.30 -45.51
CA ASP A 514 -15.92 -8.50 -45.08
C ASP A 514 -16.75 -8.21 -43.83
N ARG A 515 -16.21 -7.42 -42.88
CA ARG A 515 -16.89 -6.97 -41.66
C ARG A 515 -18.10 -6.09 -41.97
N ALA A 516 -17.95 -5.13 -42.86
CA ALA A 516 -19.05 -4.24 -43.24
C ALA A 516 -20.19 -5.04 -43.92
N ILE A 517 -19.86 -6.01 -44.77
CA ILE A 517 -20.87 -6.86 -45.40
C ILE A 517 -21.51 -7.82 -44.40
N ALA A 518 -20.73 -8.41 -43.50
CA ALA A 518 -21.27 -9.23 -42.41
C ALA A 518 -22.25 -8.44 -41.54
N ALA A 519 -21.94 -7.17 -41.23
CA ALA A 519 -22.85 -6.28 -40.51
C ALA A 519 -24.17 -6.07 -41.29
N VAL A 520 -24.11 -5.82 -42.58
CA VAL A 520 -25.32 -5.70 -43.42
C VAL A 520 -26.18 -6.94 -43.32
N LEU A 521 -25.59 -8.14 -43.45
CA LEU A 521 -26.33 -9.41 -43.38
C LEU A 521 -26.97 -9.62 -41.99
N GLN A 522 -26.23 -9.39 -40.94
CA GLN A 522 -26.71 -9.50 -39.55
C GLN A 522 -27.82 -8.49 -39.26
N MET A 523 -27.72 -7.26 -39.77
CA MET A 523 -28.76 -6.26 -39.64
C MET A 523 -30.06 -6.70 -40.37
N LEU A 524 -29.96 -7.27 -41.56
CA LEU A 524 -31.12 -7.80 -42.27
C LEU A 524 -31.79 -8.93 -41.48
N GLU A 525 -31.02 -9.85 -40.91
CA GLU A 525 -31.52 -10.93 -40.08
C GLU A 525 -32.14 -10.42 -38.81
N PHE A 526 -31.44 -9.51 -38.08
CA PHE A 526 -31.92 -8.87 -36.84
C PHE A 526 -33.26 -8.19 -37.07
N THR A 527 -33.41 -7.38 -38.12
CA THR A 527 -34.63 -6.60 -38.34
C THR A 527 -35.83 -7.48 -38.69
N GLN A 528 -35.62 -8.62 -39.36
CA GLN A 528 -36.67 -9.63 -39.60
C GLN A 528 -37.12 -10.27 -38.26
N GLY A 529 -36.16 -10.69 -37.44
CA GLY A 529 -36.46 -11.26 -36.12
C GLY A 529 -37.07 -10.25 -35.15
N PHE A 530 -36.60 -9.00 -35.16
CA PHE A 530 -37.06 -7.93 -34.29
C PHE A 530 -38.55 -7.63 -34.53
N GLY A 531 -39.01 -7.52 -35.78
CA GLY A 531 -40.41 -7.32 -36.12
C GLY A 531 -41.30 -8.54 -35.78
N ALA A 532 -40.77 -9.74 -35.80
CA ALA A 532 -41.54 -10.95 -35.49
C ALA A 532 -41.70 -11.21 -33.99
N SER A 533 -40.95 -10.53 -33.14
CA SER A 533 -40.89 -10.80 -31.69
C SER A 533 -42.06 -10.20 -30.87
N ASP A 534 -42.75 -9.19 -31.40
CA ASP A 534 -43.80 -8.44 -30.68
C ASP A 534 -44.77 -7.77 -31.68
N ALA A 535 -46.07 -7.71 -31.36
CA ALA A 535 -47.09 -7.13 -32.23
C ALA A 535 -46.85 -5.65 -32.55
N ASP A 536 -46.32 -4.89 -31.57
CA ASP A 536 -46.01 -3.49 -31.80
C ASP A 536 -44.76 -3.29 -32.63
N ARG A 537 -43.76 -4.18 -32.47
CA ARG A 537 -42.53 -4.22 -33.30
C ARG A 537 -42.84 -4.64 -34.73
N ALA A 538 -43.85 -5.48 -34.92
CA ALA A 538 -44.35 -5.87 -36.24
C ALA A 538 -44.91 -4.69 -37.06
N MET A 539 -45.24 -3.57 -36.42
CA MET A 539 -45.67 -2.34 -37.11
C MET A 539 -44.48 -1.58 -37.75
N LEU A 540 -43.26 -1.89 -37.37
CA LEU A 540 -42.08 -1.29 -38.01
C LEU A 540 -42.01 -1.77 -39.45
N GLY A 541 -41.74 -0.84 -40.35
CA GLY A 541 -41.51 -1.14 -41.76
C GLY A 541 -40.19 -1.88 -41.97
N ARG A 542 -39.92 -2.31 -43.21
CA ARG A 542 -38.64 -2.94 -43.55
C ARG A 542 -37.52 -1.95 -43.40
N THR A 543 -36.38 -2.42 -42.86
CA THR A 543 -35.17 -1.61 -42.82
C THR A 543 -34.52 -1.59 -44.21
N ARG A 544 -34.13 -0.43 -44.68
CA ARG A 544 -33.35 -0.21 -45.88
C ARG A 544 -31.91 0.08 -45.51
N ILE A 545 -30.96 -0.46 -46.27
CA ILE A 545 -29.53 -0.33 -46.01
C ILE A 545 -28.80 0.10 -47.29
N GLY A 546 -27.93 1.09 -47.19
CA GLY A 546 -26.98 1.47 -48.24
C GLY A 546 -25.56 1.36 -47.76
N LEU A 547 -24.73 0.59 -48.45
CA LEU A 547 -23.29 0.42 -48.18
C LEU A 547 -22.47 0.87 -49.36
N HIS A 548 -21.52 1.78 -49.14
CA HIS A 548 -20.60 2.27 -50.17
C HIS A 548 -19.17 2.33 -49.61
N HIS A 549 -18.18 2.09 -50.53
CA HIS A 549 -16.78 2.35 -50.20
C HIS A 549 -16.25 3.52 -51.01
N GLY A 550 -15.61 4.48 -50.34
CA GLY A 550 -15.03 5.63 -51.01
C GLY A 550 -14.20 6.51 -50.04
N GLU A 551 -13.59 7.53 -50.59
CA GLU A 551 -12.81 8.46 -49.79
C GLU A 551 -13.73 9.41 -48.99
N ALA A 552 -13.36 9.60 -47.70
CA ALA A 552 -13.99 10.58 -46.82
C ALA A 552 -12.93 11.24 -45.97
N ILE A 553 -13.24 12.41 -45.43
CA ILE A 553 -12.40 13.09 -44.41
C ILE A 553 -12.96 12.64 -43.06
N VAL A 554 -12.18 11.89 -42.29
CA VAL A 554 -12.56 11.37 -40.99
C VAL A 554 -11.76 12.07 -39.91
N GLY A 555 -12.40 12.53 -38.87
CA GLY A 555 -11.74 13.22 -37.76
C GLY A 555 -12.71 13.87 -36.79
N ASN A 556 -12.17 14.72 -35.92
CA ASN A 556 -12.95 15.48 -34.97
C ASN A 556 -13.40 16.82 -35.60
N PHE A 557 -14.70 16.99 -35.74
CA PHE A 557 -15.30 18.22 -36.26
C PHE A 557 -16.21 18.86 -35.22
N GLY A 558 -16.16 20.19 -35.15
CA GLY A 558 -16.98 20.98 -34.22
C GLY A 558 -16.28 22.24 -33.70
N GLY A 559 -16.85 22.88 -32.73
CA GLY A 559 -16.31 24.07 -32.06
C GLY A 559 -15.91 23.77 -30.60
N GLU A 560 -15.42 24.78 -29.85
CA GLU A 560 -14.86 24.65 -28.49
C GLU A 560 -15.77 23.95 -27.46
N GLY A 561 -17.08 23.88 -27.68
CA GLY A 561 -18.03 23.26 -26.72
C GLY A 561 -18.61 21.91 -27.17
N ARG A 562 -18.45 21.51 -28.42
CA ARG A 562 -19.03 20.25 -28.96
C ARG A 562 -18.20 19.73 -30.13
N ILE A 563 -17.56 18.61 -29.90
CA ILE A 563 -16.75 17.89 -30.88
C ILE A 563 -17.42 16.56 -31.19
N SER A 564 -17.53 16.20 -32.48
CA SER A 564 -17.98 14.87 -32.92
C SER A 564 -16.91 14.24 -33.79
N TYR A 565 -16.56 12.99 -33.51
CA TYR A 565 -15.74 12.18 -34.40
C TYR A 565 -16.66 11.65 -35.49
N THR A 566 -16.49 12.11 -36.73
CA THR A 566 -17.40 11.85 -37.85
C THR A 566 -16.65 11.80 -39.18
N ALA A 567 -17.31 11.24 -40.17
CA ALA A 567 -16.84 11.21 -41.56
C ALA A 567 -17.61 12.23 -42.42
N LEU A 568 -16.89 12.94 -43.27
CA LEU A 568 -17.46 13.91 -44.23
C LEU A 568 -16.94 13.62 -45.64
N GLY A 569 -17.83 13.63 -46.61
CA GLY A 569 -17.44 13.46 -48.00
C GLY A 569 -18.52 12.81 -48.89
N ASP A 570 -18.17 12.66 -50.21
CA ASP A 570 -19.09 12.09 -51.19
C ASP A 570 -19.46 10.62 -50.91
N ALA A 571 -18.54 9.87 -50.23
CA ALA A 571 -18.81 8.51 -49.81
C ALA A 571 -20.03 8.40 -48.90
N MET A 572 -20.14 9.29 -47.91
CA MET A 572 -21.27 9.36 -46.97
C MET A 572 -22.59 9.64 -47.71
N ASN A 573 -22.56 10.62 -48.62
CA ASN A 573 -23.72 11.01 -49.40
C ASN A 573 -24.15 9.88 -50.36
N THR A 574 -23.19 9.15 -50.93
CA THR A 574 -23.46 8.02 -51.82
C THR A 574 -24.14 6.87 -51.07
N ALA A 575 -23.65 6.50 -49.88
CA ALA A 575 -24.28 5.48 -49.06
C ALA A 575 -25.71 5.85 -48.64
N ALA A 576 -25.93 7.11 -48.21
CA ALA A 576 -27.27 7.62 -47.90
C ALA A 576 -28.24 7.55 -49.09
N ARG A 577 -27.74 7.92 -50.27
CA ARG A 577 -28.56 7.83 -51.50
C ARG A 577 -28.82 6.37 -51.94
N LEU A 578 -27.89 5.45 -51.70
CA LEU A 578 -28.10 4.02 -51.91
C LEU A 578 -29.18 3.48 -50.96
N GLU A 579 -29.19 3.90 -49.71
CA GLU A 579 -30.28 3.57 -48.76
C GLU A 579 -31.62 4.00 -49.41
N GLY A 580 -31.76 5.28 -49.77
CA GLY A 580 -32.97 5.80 -50.39
C GLY A 580 -33.34 5.12 -51.73
N ALA A 581 -32.37 4.66 -52.49
CA ALA A 581 -32.57 3.96 -53.77
C ALA A 581 -33.32 2.64 -53.60
N ASN A 582 -33.21 1.96 -52.47
CA ASN A 582 -33.97 0.74 -52.17
C ASN A 582 -35.47 0.89 -52.37
N LYS A 583 -36.04 2.08 -52.11
CA LYS A 583 -37.45 2.36 -52.32
C LYS A 583 -37.86 2.16 -53.78
N TYR A 584 -37.04 2.63 -54.69
CA TYR A 584 -37.30 2.58 -56.13
C TYR A 584 -36.97 1.22 -56.74
N LEU A 585 -35.92 0.58 -56.22
CA LEU A 585 -35.46 -0.73 -56.68
C LEU A 585 -36.20 -1.91 -56.04
N LYS A 586 -37.06 -1.60 -55.01
CA LYS A 586 -37.77 -2.60 -54.21
C LYS A 586 -36.87 -3.62 -53.51
N SER A 587 -35.61 -3.24 -53.29
CA SER A 587 -34.59 -3.99 -52.55
C SER A 587 -34.61 -3.60 -51.06
N THR A 588 -33.91 -4.35 -50.23
CA THR A 588 -33.74 -4.08 -48.79
C THR A 588 -32.34 -3.56 -48.46
N ALA A 589 -31.33 -4.02 -49.22
CA ALA A 589 -29.97 -3.52 -49.06
C ALA A 589 -29.31 -3.32 -50.41
N LEU A 590 -28.61 -2.21 -50.59
CA LEU A 590 -27.81 -1.92 -51.77
C LEU A 590 -26.36 -1.71 -51.39
N VAL A 591 -25.47 -2.46 -52.04
CA VAL A 591 -24.03 -2.40 -51.90
C VAL A 591 -23.44 -1.92 -53.21
N SER A 592 -22.60 -0.88 -53.16
CA SER A 592 -21.90 -0.43 -54.37
C SER A 592 -20.83 -1.44 -54.84
N ASP A 593 -20.52 -1.47 -56.14
CA ASP A 593 -19.48 -2.35 -56.68
C ASP A 593 -18.10 -2.07 -56.06
N GLU A 594 -17.82 -0.80 -55.70
CA GLU A 594 -16.59 -0.40 -55.00
C GLU A 594 -16.49 -1.02 -53.60
N ALA A 595 -17.61 -1.19 -52.90
CA ALA A 595 -17.65 -1.85 -51.59
C ALA A 595 -17.58 -3.39 -51.77
N ARG A 596 -18.36 -3.93 -52.69
CA ARG A 596 -18.36 -5.35 -52.98
C ARG A 596 -16.99 -5.86 -53.43
N ALA A 597 -16.31 -5.15 -54.34
CA ALA A 597 -15.00 -5.55 -54.86
C ALA A 597 -13.88 -5.64 -53.80
N ARG A 598 -14.10 -5.07 -52.62
CA ARG A 598 -13.15 -5.09 -51.48
C ARG A 598 -13.52 -6.10 -50.39
N SER A 599 -14.51 -6.97 -50.69
CA SER A 599 -14.85 -8.09 -49.81
C SER A 599 -14.40 -9.40 -50.46
N SER A 600 -14.04 -10.37 -49.67
CA SER A 600 -13.78 -11.75 -50.07
C SER A 600 -15.08 -12.49 -50.42
N VAL A 601 -16.21 -12.04 -49.91
CA VAL A 601 -17.53 -12.65 -50.08
C VAL A 601 -18.18 -12.11 -51.31
N GLN A 602 -18.16 -12.90 -52.43
CA GLN A 602 -18.68 -12.48 -53.74
C GLN A 602 -19.96 -13.18 -54.17
N ASP A 603 -20.20 -14.38 -53.68
CA ASP A 603 -21.23 -15.32 -54.14
C ASP A 603 -22.64 -15.06 -53.58
N ILE A 604 -22.72 -14.17 -52.56
CA ILE A 604 -24.01 -13.80 -51.95
C ILE A 604 -24.75 -12.70 -52.71
N PHE A 605 -24.08 -12.03 -53.67
CA PHE A 605 -24.62 -10.87 -54.35
C PHE A 605 -25.35 -11.23 -55.65
N ARG A 606 -26.47 -10.53 -55.89
CA ARG A 606 -27.11 -10.49 -57.20
C ARG A 606 -27.03 -9.09 -57.81
N PRO A 607 -26.93 -8.93 -59.12
CA PRO A 607 -26.84 -7.62 -59.75
C PRO A 607 -28.18 -6.88 -59.65
N MET A 608 -28.10 -5.57 -59.34
CA MET A 608 -29.23 -4.64 -59.41
C MET A 608 -29.05 -3.60 -60.51
N GLY A 609 -27.97 -3.71 -61.29
CA GLY A 609 -27.68 -2.90 -62.46
C GLY A 609 -26.96 -1.58 -62.16
N ARG A 610 -27.00 -0.69 -63.15
CA ARG A 610 -26.34 0.61 -63.06
C ARG A 610 -27.40 1.69 -62.79
N ILE A 611 -27.17 2.50 -61.77
CA ILE A 611 -28.09 3.58 -61.38
C ILE A 611 -27.38 4.92 -61.34
N THR A 612 -28.08 5.97 -61.71
CA THR A 612 -27.63 7.36 -61.51
C THR A 612 -28.37 7.94 -60.31
N LEU A 613 -27.63 8.23 -59.25
CA LEU A 613 -28.19 8.79 -58.03
C LEU A 613 -28.46 10.30 -58.18
N SER A 614 -29.54 10.80 -57.60
CA SER A 614 -29.90 12.24 -57.66
C SER A 614 -28.70 13.12 -57.28
N GLY A 615 -28.42 14.17 -58.10
CA GLY A 615 -27.29 15.08 -57.91
C GLY A 615 -25.90 14.47 -58.13
N ARG A 616 -25.78 13.31 -58.78
CA ARG A 616 -24.51 12.70 -59.20
C ARG A 616 -24.52 12.49 -60.72
N SER A 617 -23.43 12.85 -61.41
CA SER A 617 -23.29 12.67 -62.85
C SER A 617 -22.76 11.28 -63.23
N THR A 618 -22.02 10.63 -62.34
CA THR A 618 -21.42 9.31 -62.56
C THR A 618 -22.36 8.21 -62.05
N PRO A 619 -22.73 7.24 -62.90
CA PRO A 619 -23.51 6.09 -62.49
C PRO A 619 -22.74 5.19 -61.52
N VAL A 620 -23.49 4.53 -60.62
CA VAL A 620 -22.96 3.56 -59.65
C VAL A 620 -23.54 2.19 -60.01
N VAL A 621 -22.69 1.20 -60.05
CA VAL A 621 -23.10 -0.22 -60.17
C VAL A 621 -23.47 -0.71 -58.77
N VAL A 622 -24.65 -1.31 -58.65
CA VAL A 622 -25.19 -1.72 -57.35
C VAL A 622 -25.60 -3.18 -57.33
N TRP A 623 -25.40 -3.77 -56.17
CA TRP A 623 -25.64 -5.17 -55.89
C TRP A 623 -26.54 -5.30 -54.67
N GLU A 624 -27.34 -6.37 -54.64
CA GLU A 624 -28.10 -6.73 -53.44
C GLU A 624 -27.52 -8.00 -52.82
N PRO A 625 -27.21 -8.02 -51.51
CA PRO A 625 -26.85 -9.24 -50.79
C PRO A 625 -28.11 -10.11 -50.64
N ALA A 626 -28.22 -11.15 -51.41
CA ALA A 626 -29.40 -12.01 -51.54
C ALA A 626 -29.09 -13.46 -51.12
N GLY A 627 -28.49 -13.62 -49.91
CA GLY A 627 -28.12 -14.93 -49.37
C GLY A 627 -29.28 -15.93 -49.21
N TRP A 628 -30.54 -15.43 -49.24
CA TRP A 628 -31.76 -16.23 -49.19
C TRP A 628 -32.17 -16.84 -50.54
N THR A 629 -31.53 -16.46 -51.65
CA THR A 629 -31.78 -17.04 -53.00
C THR A 629 -30.78 -18.17 -53.29
N ASP A 630 -31.15 -19.03 -54.29
CA ASP A 630 -30.27 -20.13 -54.73
C ASP A 630 -28.92 -19.56 -55.27
N PRO A 631 -27.76 -20.07 -54.84
CA PRO A 631 -26.47 -19.69 -55.38
C PRO A 631 -26.34 -19.85 -56.89
N ALA A 632 -26.95 -20.90 -57.47
CA ALA A 632 -26.94 -21.12 -58.92
C ALA A 632 -27.70 -19.98 -59.62
N GLN A 633 -28.84 -19.57 -59.11
CA GLN A 633 -29.63 -18.45 -59.65
C GLN A 633 -28.86 -17.13 -59.61
N ARG A 634 -28.18 -16.81 -58.49
CA ARG A 634 -27.35 -15.59 -58.36
C ARG A 634 -26.23 -15.56 -59.40
N SER A 635 -25.57 -16.69 -59.56
CA SER A 635 -24.48 -16.83 -60.52
C SER A 635 -25.01 -16.67 -61.97
N GLU A 636 -26.16 -17.21 -62.23
CA GLU A 636 -26.80 -17.10 -63.55
C GLU A 636 -27.27 -15.68 -63.84
N LEU A 637 -27.91 -14.99 -62.88
CA LEU A 637 -28.29 -13.61 -63.02
C LEU A 637 -27.06 -12.69 -63.22
N THR A 638 -25.95 -13.00 -62.59
CA THR A 638 -24.70 -12.26 -62.77
C THR A 638 -24.10 -12.48 -64.15
N ARG A 639 -24.14 -13.74 -64.66
CA ARG A 639 -23.67 -14.11 -65.97
C ARG A 639 -24.48 -13.43 -67.07
N LEU A 640 -25.81 -13.49 -66.97
CA LEU A 640 -26.71 -12.90 -67.91
C LEU A 640 -26.62 -11.39 -67.95
N TRP A 641 -26.55 -10.74 -66.79
CA TRP A 641 -26.37 -9.29 -66.74
C TRP A 641 -25.07 -8.86 -67.42
N ARG A 642 -23.93 -9.54 -67.16
CA ARG A 642 -22.67 -9.23 -67.85
C ARG A 642 -22.76 -9.46 -69.41
N GLN A 643 -23.45 -10.50 -69.87
CA GLN A 643 -23.69 -10.70 -71.33
C GLN A 643 -24.55 -9.58 -71.93
N PHE A 644 -25.59 -9.17 -71.22
CA PHE A 644 -26.40 -8.00 -71.56
C PHE A 644 -25.58 -6.72 -71.65
N GLU A 645 -24.77 -6.40 -70.64
CA GLU A 645 -23.87 -5.24 -70.68
C GLU A 645 -22.87 -5.33 -71.88
N ALA A 646 -22.49 -6.49 -72.32
CA ALA A 646 -21.67 -6.69 -73.46
C ALA A 646 -22.45 -6.58 -74.83
N GLY A 647 -23.75 -6.33 -74.77
CA GLY A 647 -24.60 -6.10 -75.96
C GLY A 647 -25.40 -7.33 -76.42
N ASP A 648 -25.42 -8.43 -75.68
CA ASP A 648 -26.20 -9.62 -75.96
C ASP A 648 -27.67 -9.39 -75.61
N LYS A 649 -28.53 -9.31 -76.63
CA LYS A 649 -29.98 -9.12 -76.51
C LYS A 649 -30.73 -10.35 -76.01
N GLU A 650 -30.23 -11.56 -76.24
CA GLU A 650 -30.85 -12.81 -75.77
C GLU A 650 -30.71 -12.92 -74.24
N ALA A 651 -29.65 -12.38 -73.66
CA ALA A 651 -29.45 -12.33 -72.25
C ALA A 651 -30.54 -11.48 -71.49
N LEU A 652 -31.09 -10.44 -72.12
CA LEU A 652 -32.23 -9.68 -71.52
C LEU A 652 -33.48 -10.54 -71.49
N HIS A 653 -33.82 -11.29 -72.59
CA HIS A 653 -34.96 -12.14 -72.59
C HIS A 653 -34.85 -13.27 -71.56
N ALA A 654 -33.64 -13.84 -71.40
CA ALA A 654 -33.41 -14.83 -70.34
C ALA A 654 -33.61 -14.24 -68.92
N LEU A 655 -33.13 -13.01 -68.67
CA LEU A 655 -33.36 -12.31 -67.38
C LEU A 655 -34.86 -12.06 -67.12
N GLU A 656 -35.60 -11.65 -68.14
CA GLU A 656 -37.05 -11.46 -68.09
C GLU A 656 -37.79 -12.75 -67.79
N ALA A 657 -37.39 -13.86 -68.43
CA ALA A 657 -37.95 -15.17 -68.16
C ALA A 657 -37.71 -15.65 -66.73
N ILE A 658 -36.51 -15.43 -66.21
CA ILE A 658 -36.21 -15.77 -64.82
C ILE A 658 -37.05 -14.88 -63.86
N ALA A 659 -37.21 -13.58 -64.14
CA ALA A 659 -38.04 -12.68 -63.35
C ALA A 659 -39.52 -13.10 -63.37
N ALA A 660 -40.02 -13.54 -64.47
CA ALA A 660 -41.39 -14.05 -64.62
C ALA A 660 -41.65 -15.37 -63.89
N MET A 661 -40.64 -16.22 -63.73
CA MET A 661 -40.73 -17.43 -62.90
C MET A 661 -40.74 -17.17 -61.40
N HIS A 662 -40.37 -15.96 -60.96
CA HIS A 662 -40.25 -15.59 -59.57
C HIS A 662 -41.11 -14.35 -59.27
N ASP A 663 -42.41 -14.43 -59.46
CA ASP A 663 -43.40 -13.33 -59.34
C ASP A 663 -43.35 -12.62 -57.90
N ASN A 664 -42.94 -13.37 -56.89
CA ASN A 664 -42.81 -12.84 -55.52
C ASN A 664 -41.54 -11.98 -55.33
N ASP A 665 -40.59 -12.02 -56.28
CA ASP A 665 -39.37 -11.21 -56.23
C ASP A 665 -39.55 -9.91 -57.04
N VAL A 666 -40.24 -8.94 -56.40
CA VAL A 666 -40.51 -7.66 -57.02
C VAL A 666 -39.24 -6.91 -57.44
N ALA A 667 -38.15 -7.06 -56.67
CA ALA A 667 -36.87 -6.43 -56.99
C ALA A 667 -36.26 -6.96 -58.29
N LEU A 668 -36.35 -8.27 -58.52
CA LEU A 668 -35.89 -8.91 -59.76
C LEU A 668 -36.73 -8.45 -60.97
N SER A 669 -38.03 -8.39 -60.84
CA SER A 669 -38.95 -7.89 -61.88
C SER A 669 -38.68 -6.42 -62.24
N VAL A 670 -38.45 -5.57 -61.23
CA VAL A 670 -38.07 -4.14 -61.38
C VAL A 670 -36.70 -4.05 -62.07
N PHE A 671 -35.73 -4.92 -61.72
CA PHE A 671 -34.43 -4.99 -62.38
C PHE A 671 -34.52 -5.30 -63.88
N ALA A 672 -35.19 -6.35 -64.26
CA ALA A 672 -35.37 -6.73 -65.64
C ALA A 672 -36.07 -5.63 -66.49
N ASN A 673 -37.13 -5.03 -65.96
CA ASN A 673 -37.82 -3.89 -66.61
C ASN A 673 -36.91 -2.69 -66.84
N ARG A 674 -36.04 -2.34 -65.86
CA ARG A 674 -35.12 -1.24 -66.02
C ARG A 674 -34.06 -1.48 -67.06
N LEU A 675 -33.51 -2.70 -67.15
CA LEU A 675 -32.56 -3.08 -68.23
C LEU A 675 -33.14 -2.90 -69.60
N ARG A 676 -34.46 -3.25 -69.78
CA ARG A 676 -35.18 -2.98 -71.02
C ARG A 676 -35.22 -1.52 -71.37
N GLN A 677 -35.44 -0.63 -70.35
CA GLN A 677 -35.57 0.82 -70.58
C GLN A 677 -34.27 1.50 -70.91
N THR A 678 -33.16 1.05 -70.25
CA THR A 678 -31.87 1.73 -70.33
C THR A 678 -30.97 1.20 -71.46
N GLY A 679 -31.15 -0.04 -71.86
CA GLY A 679 -30.25 -0.73 -72.81
C GLY A 679 -28.87 -1.09 -72.22
N PRO A 680 -28.01 -1.80 -73.00
CA PRO A 680 -26.68 -2.16 -72.61
C PRO A 680 -25.81 -0.91 -72.24
N GLY A 681 -25.08 -0.93 -71.16
CA GLY A 681 -24.25 0.19 -70.72
C GLY A 681 -25.01 1.42 -70.20
N GLY A 682 -26.33 1.39 -70.28
CA GLY A 682 -27.19 2.49 -69.81
C GLY A 682 -27.33 2.52 -68.30
N SER A 683 -27.68 3.69 -67.74
CA SER A 683 -27.94 3.86 -66.32
C SER A 683 -29.38 4.32 -66.05
N TYR A 684 -30.00 3.76 -65.07
CA TYR A 684 -31.34 4.14 -64.67
C TYR A 684 -31.29 5.39 -63.75
N LEU A 685 -31.92 6.49 -64.24
CA LEU A 685 -32.00 7.73 -63.44
C LEU A 685 -33.11 7.56 -62.36
N LEU A 686 -32.72 7.62 -61.11
CA LEU A 686 -33.69 7.65 -60.02
C LEU A 686 -34.37 9.04 -59.99
N GLY A 687 -35.66 9.06 -60.15
CA GLY A 687 -36.44 10.30 -60.28
C GLY A 687 -36.17 11.32 -59.17
N GLU A 688 -36.07 12.59 -59.54
CA GLU A 688 -36.23 13.71 -58.64
C GLU A 688 -37.64 13.71 -58.07
N LYS A 689 -37.77 14.08 -56.76
CA LYS A 689 -39.10 14.24 -56.13
C LYS A 689 -39.95 15.24 -56.84
#